data_9d5c22b0fc3e98f4a457c2ba8b19db04
#
_entry.id   9d5c22b0fc3e98f4a457c2ba8b19db04
#
_cell.length_a   1.000
_cell.length_b   1.000
_cell.length_c   1.000
_cell.angle_alpha   90.00
_cell.angle_beta   90.00
_cell.angle_gamma   90.00
#
_symmetry.space_group_name_H-M   'P 1'
#
loop_
_entity.id
_entity.type
_entity.pdbx_description
1 polymer ?
#
loop_
_entity_poly.entity_id
_entity_poly.type
_entity_poly.pdbx_seq_one_letter_code
_entity_poly.pdbx_strand_id
1 'polypeptide(L)'
;MKYSILLAGIAGCFASILHGSVNDAQTIQEQWQENIRKNAVYSPKLDGAAYFDASLPTDLFEKSAKGEFTRNFYPVFSDRKAWEKARQSKYADQIIKLADAVPEHQVPQLLFSNYRRFVTDGNRVDYQTPYYQRRKQMAYLSLALCLTGDKEKYMPRLLDHVLAILEESYWCVPAHAQWDFKKKFLFDRPRADLFASETGAQMAILHHILGAEFDKYIENLSERIRTVTLERTLYSIMYHPLTKEMTWWRLSQKSNWSVWCSYNNSIVAVFLEKDPARTAAFLREFLNINANFTYHYTDDGYCEEGPVYFTKAGLKVFSSLYLFHKIRPGSMDKVFSMPRVRAIFEYISHVGIGDNHVVNYGDNGPYPTIEVNVPICGEILKSAPLKGLNNKDSEFTLGESANHLSNCMKLLFELPELQNNNCEIQPFSLFKDRLAILRSKGFSVAVKAGHNQELHGHNDLGHVTLYFKNQPIIIDAGSGVYTRTNFSNKRYTLWYTRGSGHNAPVFGSREQVVGRQYTAKFLRVDRKNITVDLGNAYPEKAGVKSFKRSVDFSENKVSLSDQFATSASLPATVTFLTPCSVQVLSDNTILLGDVKIVLHGIKLQKLSPRDLGRYWEKLTAVELKSTGNDYKITFEEK
;
A
#
# COMPACT_ATOMS: atom_id res chain seq x y z
N MET A 1 -19.43 5.15 -37.09
CA MET A 1 -19.42 3.67 -37.30
C MET A 1 -18.14 2.96 -36.82
N LYS A 2 -17.22 3.62 -36.09
CA LYS A 2 -15.99 2.99 -35.53
C LYS A 2 -15.95 2.86 -33.99
N TYR A 3 -16.99 3.31 -33.31
CA TYR A 3 -17.11 3.19 -31.84
C TYR A 3 -17.92 1.99 -31.35
N SER A 4 -18.67 1.33 -32.27
CA SER A 4 -19.49 0.16 -31.91
C SER A 4 -18.71 -1.15 -31.80
N ILE A 5 -17.51 -1.22 -32.36
CA ILE A 5 -16.70 -2.47 -32.36
C ILE A 5 -15.87 -2.62 -31.07
N LEU A 6 -15.51 -1.53 -30.41
CA LEU A 6 -14.72 -1.61 -29.17
C LEU A 6 -15.59 -1.98 -27.95
N LEU A 7 -16.87 -1.61 -27.96
CA LEU A 7 -17.84 -1.99 -26.92
C LEU A 7 -18.33 -3.45 -27.09
N ALA A 8 -18.37 -3.96 -28.31
CA ALA A 8 -18.73 -5.35 -28.58
C ALA A 8 -17.63 -6.34 -28.13
N GLY A 9 -16.35 -5.96 -28.24
CA GLY A 9 -15.23 -6.79 -27.76
C GLY A 9 -15.18 -6.91 -26.25
N ILE A 10 -15.57 -5.87 -25.52
CA ILE A 10 -15.63 -5.88 -24.05
C ILE A 10 -16.90 -6.61 -23.57
N ALA A 11 -18.03 -6.45 -24.26
CA ALA A 11 -19.28 -7.15 -23.94
C ALA A 11 -19.20 -8.65 -24.27
N GLY A 12 -18.51 -9.04 -25.34
CA GLY A 12 -18.30 -10.43 -25.70
C GLY A 12 -17.44 -11.22 -24.72
N CYS A 13 -16.41 -10.60 -24.14
CA CYS A 13 -15.65 -11.19 -23.03
C CYS A 13 -16.44 -11.29 -21.72
N PHE A 14 -17.44 -10.43 -21.51
CA PHE A 14 -18.29 -10.49 -20.32
C PHE A 14 -19.43 -11.50 -20.44
N ALA A 15 -19.93 -11.77 -21.63
CA ALA A 15 -21.05 -12.70 -21.84
C ALA A 15 -20.64 -14.17 -21.71
N SER A 16 -19.42 -14.54 -22.08
CA SER A 16 -18.91 -15.92 -21.91
C SER A 16 -18.53 -16.27 -20.47
N ILE A 17 -18.38 -15.26 -19.57
CA ILE A 17 -18.06 -15.45 -18.14
C ILE A 17 -19.34 -15.69 -17.29
N LEU A 18 -20.53 -15.43 -17.82
CA LEU A 18 -21.79 -15.41 -17.07
C LEU A 18 -22.56 -16.74 -17.05
N HIS A 19 -22.07 -17.78 -17.70
CA HIS A 19 -22.77 -19.08 -17.82
C HIS A 19 -22.05 -20.27 -17.21
N GLY A 20 -21.15 -20.03 -16.24
CA GLY A 20 -20.66 -21.13 -15.40
C GLY A 20 -21.83 -21.73 -14.60
N SER A 21 -22.24 -22.93 -14.95
CA SER A 21 -23.27 -23.68 -14.26
C SER A 21 -22.76 -24.19 -12.89
N VAL A 22 -23.65 -24.69 -12.03
CA VAL A 22 -23.27 -25.40 -10.79
C VAL A 22 -22.30 -26.54 -11.10
N ASN A 23 -22.42 -27.16 -12.28
CA ASN A 23 -21.51 -28.20 -12.75
C ASN A 23 -20.08 -27.71 -12.95
N ASP A 24 -19.87 -26.45 -13.43
CA ASP A 24 -18.52 -25.89 -13.59
C ASP A 24 -17.85 -25.66 -12.23
N ALA A 25 -18.63 -25.33 -11.20
CA ALA A 25 -18.14 -25.14 -9.84
C ALA A 25 -17.65 -26.46 -9.22
N GLN A 26 -18.42 -27.50 -9.38
CA GLN A 26 -18.07 -28.85 -8.90
C GLN A 26 -16.83 -29.38 -9.65
N THR A 27 -16.79 -29.23 -10.96
CA THR A 27 -15.65 -29.62 -11.81
C THR A 27 -14.36 -28.90 -11.41
N ILE A 28 -14.42 -27.59 -11.11
CA ILE A 28 -13.26 -26.82 -10.64
C ILE A 28 -12.79 -27.33 -9.28
N GLN A 29 -13.69 -27.62 -8.36
CA GLN A 29 -13.34 -28.14 -7.03
C GLN A 29 -12.70 -29.52 -7.13
N GLU A 30 -13.26 -30.41 -7.96
CA GLU A 30 -12.70 -31.75 -8.20
C GLU A 30 -11.31 -31.66 -8.84
N GLN A 31 -11.11 -30.77 -9.81
CA GLN A 31 -9.81 -30.54 -10.43
C GLN A 31 -8.78 -29.98 -9.44
N TRP A 32 -9.20 -29.07 -8.57
CA TRP A 32 -8.33 -28.55 -7.51
C TRP A 32 -7.87 -29.67 -6.56
N GLN A 33 -8.77 -30.52 -6.09
CA GLN A 33 -8.44 -31.67 -5.24
C GLN A 33 -7.52 -32.66 -5.97
N GLU A 34 -7.75 -32.90 -7.26
CA GLU A 34 -6.91 -33.77 -8.07
C GLU A 34 -5.50 -33.19 -8.26
N ASN A 35 -5.37 -31.86 -8.45
CA ASN A 35 -4.08 -31.19 -8.56
C ASN A 35 -3.29 -31.26 -7.25
N ILE A 36 -3.96 -31.12 -6.09
CA ILE A 36 -3.30 -31.33 -4.79
C ILE A 36 -2.76 -32.76 -4.71
N ARG A 37 -3.56 -33.75 -5.08
CA ARG A 37 -3.14 -35.16 -5.06
C ARG A 37 -1.95 -35.42 -5.98
N LYS A 38 -1.93 -34.82 -7.16
CA LYS A 38 -0.86 -34.95 -8.16
C LYS A 38 0.33 -34.01 -7.92
N ASN A 39 0.28 -33.14 -6.94
CA ASN A 39 1.25 -32.05 -6.73
C ASN A 39 1.45 -31.15 -7.97
N ALA A 40 0.41 -30.97 -8.78
CA ALA A 40 0.45 -30.21 -10.02
C ALA A 40 0.24 -28.72 -9.76
N VAL A 41 1.31 -27.96 -9.56
CA VAL A 41 1.30 -26.51 -9.33
C VAL A 41 1.03 -25.77 -10.63
N TYR A 42 0.07 -24.84 -10.61
CA TYR A 42 -0.17 -23.93 -11.73
C TYR A 42 0.79 -22.73 -11.65
N SER A 43 1.71 -22.63 -12.58
CA SER A 43 2.65 -21.49 -12.70
C SER A 43 2.30 -20.63 -13.92
N PRO A 44 2.02 -19.34 -13.75
CA PRO A 44 1.78 -18.44 -14.88
C PRO A 44 3.08 -18.12 -15.63
N LYS A 45 2.97 -17.84 -16.93
CA LYS A 45 4.08 -17.23 -17.68
C LYS A 45 4.13 -15.74 -17.35
N LEU A 46 5.27 -15.27 -16.86
CA LEU A 46 5.52 -13.89 -16.46
C LEU A 46 6.77 -13.37 -17.20
N ASP A 47 6.67 -12.20 -17.84
CA ASP A 47 7.74 -11.62 -18.65
C ASP A 47 9.01 -11.32 -17.84
N GLY A 48 8.84 -10.90 -16.60
CA GLY A 48 9.92 -10.57 -15.67
C GLY A 48 10.30 -11.68 -14.70
N ALA A 49 9.79 -12.92 -14.85
CA ALA A 49 10.04 -14.00 -13.87
C ALA A 49 11.52 -14.29 -13.61
N ALA A 50 12.36 -14.17 -14.65
CA ALA A 50 13.79 -14.41 -14.57
C ALA A 50 14.64 -13.19 -14.13
N TYR A 51 14.01 -12.06 -13.76
CA TYR A 51 14.72 -10.82 -13.49
C TYR A 51 15.78 -10.92 -12.38
N PHE A 52 15.57 -11.79 -11.40
CA PHE A 52 16.54 -12.03 -10.34
C PHE A 52 17.52 -13.18 -10.62
N ASP A 53 17.28 -14.04 -11.60
CA ASP A 53 17.97 -15.33 -11.75
C ASP A 53 19.51 -15.20 -11.83
N ALA A 54 20.01 -14.22 -12.57
CA ALA A 54 21.45 -13.97 -12.67
C ALA A 54 22.11 -13.52 -11.35
N SER A 55 21.31 -13.05 -10.40
CA SER A 55 21.74 -12.56 -9.08
C SER A 55 21.55 -13.59 -7.97
N LEU A 56 20.88 -14.71 -8.24
CA LEU A 56 20.63 -15.78 -7.28
C LEU A 56 21.77 -16.80 -7.25
N PRO A 57 22.03 -17.46 -6.11
CA PRO A 57 22.84 -18.68 -6.09
C PRO A 57 22.23 -19.74 -7.02
N THR A 58 23.03 -20.36 -7.87
CA THR A 58 22.57 -21.35 -8.86
C THR A 58 21.92 -22.59 -8.21
N ASP A 59 22.32 -22.91 -7.00
CA ASP A 59 21.86 -24.07 -6.22
C ASP A 59 20.72 -23.74 -5.22
N LEU A 60 20.23 -22.50 -5.21
CA LEU A 60 19.26 -22.03 -4.19
C LEU A 60 18.05 -22.96 -4.05
N PHE A 61 17.38 -23.27 -5.15
CA PHE A 61 16.17 -24.07 -5.15
C PHE A 61 16.44 -25.58 -5.10
N GLU A 62 17.56 -26.04 -5.67
CA GLU A 62 17.98 -27.43 -5.55
C GLU A 62 18.27 -27.82 -4.09
N LYS A 63 19.03 -27.01 -3.38
CA LYS A 63 19.32 -27.21 -1.95
C LYS A 63 18.05 -27.06 -1.11
N SER A 64 17.22 -26.07 -1.40
CA SER A 64 15.95 -25.90 -0.71
C SER A 64 15.03 -27.12 -0.88
N ALA A 65 15.00 -27.75 -2.06
CA ALA A 65 14.23 -28.95 -2.33
C ALA A 65 14.75 -30.18 -1.55
N LYS A 66 16.03 -30.17 -1.17
CA LYS A 66 16.65 -31.17 -0.28
C LYS A 66 16.46 -30.86 1.21
N GLY A 67 15.77 -29.77 1.55
CA GLY A 67 15.56 -29.34 2.92
C GLY A 67 16.72 -28.54 3.52
N GLU A 68 17.69 -28.10 2.73
CA GLU A 68 18.83 -27.30 3.16
C GLU A 68 18.46 -25.82 3.34
N PHE A 69 17.52 -25.54 4.21
CA PHE A 69 17.11 -24.20 4.63
C PHE A 69 16.63 -24.21 6.07
N THR A 70 16.71 -23.06 6.73
CA THR A 70 16.24 -22.95 8.13
C THR A 70 14.80 -22.48 8.19
N ARG A 71 14.05 -23.05 9.18
CA ARG A 71 12.72 -22.59 9.60
C ARG A 71 12.75 -21.98 11.01
N ASN A 72 13.88 -22.14 11.73
CA ASN A 72 14.02 -21.81 13.14
C ASN A 72 14.61 -20.41 13.34
N PHE A 73 14.06 -19.39 12.66
CA PHE A 73 14.47 -18.02 12.85
C PHE A 73 13.57 -17.25 13.84
N TYR A 74 12.53 -17.87 14.35
CA TYR A 74 11.75 -17.42 15.49
C TYR A 74 11.77 -18.48 16.58
N PRO A 75 11.89 -18.11 17.89
CA PRO A 75 11.90 -19.07 18.98
C PRO A 75 10.52 -19.70 19.16
N VAL A 76 10.49 -21.00 19.43
CA VAL A 76 9.28 -21.69 19.92
C VAL A 76 9.02 -21.35 21.38
N PHE A 77 7.79 -21.57 21.87
CA PHE A 77 7.41 -21.23 23.26
C PHE A 77 8.35 -21.82 24.32
N SER A 78 8.86 -23.02 24.13
CA SER A 78 9.77 -23.70 25.06
C SER A 78 11.16 -23.08 25.15
N ASP A 79 11.58 -22.25 24.18
CA ASP A 79 12.83 -21.49 24.25
C ASP A 79 12.66 -20.26 25.18
N ARG A 80 12.50 -20.54 26.48
CA ARG A 80 12.25 -19.50 27.49
C ARG A 80 13.35 -18.43 27.52
N LYS A 81 14.60 -18.83 27.29
CA LYS A 81 15.75 -17.89 27.29
C LYS A 81 15.61 -16.81 26.22
N ALA A 82 15.18 -17.20 25.01
CA ALA A 82 14.95 -16.24 23.93
C ALA A 82 13.77 -15.28 24.26
N TRP A 83 12.69 -15.81 24.83
CA TRP A 83 11.54 -15.00 25.23
C TRP A 83 11.83 -14.07 26.42
N GLU A 84 12.61 -14.50 27.39
CA GLU A 84 13.09 -13.67 28.51
C GLU A 84 13.96 -12.51 28.01
N LYS A 85 14.82 -12.75 27.00
CA LYS A 85 15.57 -11.68 26.35
C LYS A 85 14.63 -10.72 25.61
N ALA A 86 13.66 -11.22 24.86
CA ALA A 86 12.67 -10.41 24.16
C ALA A 86 11.79 -9.58 25.11
N ARG A 87 11.56 -10.10 26.34
CA ARG A 87 10.80 -9.39 27.40
C ARG A 87 11.45 -8.07 27.80
N GLN A 88 12.76 -7.90 27.58
CA GLN A 88 13.50 -6.66 27.87
C GLN A 88 13.29 -5.58 26.79
N SER A 89 12.65 -5.91 25.68
CA SER A 89 12.33 -4.94 24.63
C SER A 89 11.28 -3.93 25.13
N LYS A 90 11.46 -2.65 24.80
CA LYS A 90 10.48 -1.59 25.10
C LYS A 90 9.07 -1.86 24.52
N TYR A 91 8.96 -2.73 23.51
CA TYR A 91 7.68 -3.12 22.91
C TYR A 91 6.95 -4.24 23.67
N ALA A 92 7.68 -4.99 24.52
CA ALA A 92 7.10 -6.12 25.25
C ALA A 92 6.00 -5.65 26.21
N ASP A 93 6.22 -4.59 26.98
CA ASP A 93 5.22 -4.06 27.90
C ASP A 93 3.98 -3.53 27.18
N GLN A 94 4.17 -2.89 26.03
CA GLN A 94 3.06 -2.43 25.21
C GLN A 94 2.21 -3.60 24.68
N ILE A 95 2.85 -4.65 24.19
CA ILE A 95 2.18 -5.88 23.72
C ILE A 95 1.38 -6.52 24.86
N ILE A 96 1.98 -6.66 26.04
CA ILE A 96 1.32 -7.26 27.21
C ILE A 96 0.13 -6.40 27.63
N LYS A 97 0.28 -5.07 27.69
CA LYS A 97 -0.83 -4.15 28.01
C LYS A 97 -1.99 -4.29 27.03
N LEU A 98 -1.70 -4.43 25.71
CA LEU A 98 -2.71 -4.64 24.70
C LEU A 98 -3.40 -6.02 24.82
N ALA A 99 -2.66 -7.05 25.21
CA ALA A 99 -3.22 -8.38 25.50
C ALA A 99 -4.10 -8.38 26.75
N ASP A 100 -3.69 -7.67 27.79
CA ASP A 100 -4.45 -7.52 29.05
C ASP A 100 -5.78 -6.78 28.82
N ALA A 101 -5.81 -5.87 27.86
CA ALA A 101 -7.01 -5.13 27.48
C ALA A 101 -8.01 -5.96 26.62
N VAL A 102 -7.64 -7.18 26.19
CA VAL A 102 -8.56 -8.06 25.47
C VAL A 102 -9.61 -8.60 26.45
N PRO A 103 -10.92 -8.38 26.22
CA PRO A 103 -11.95 -8.85 27.11
C PRO A 103 -11.97 -10.38 27.23
N GLU A 104 -12.27 -10.88 28.44
CA GLU A 104 -12.52 -12.32 28.65
C GLU A 104 -13.89 -12.72 28.09
N HIS A 105 -13.98 -13.96 27.59
CA HIS A 105 -15.21 -14.55 27.05
C HIS A 105 -15.84 -13.74 25.90
N GLN A 106 -15.05 -12.91 25.19
CA GLN A 106 -15.54 -12.09 24.09
C GLN A 106 -14.59 -12.19 22.90
N VAL A 107 -15.13 -12.63 21.77
CA VAL A 107 -14.44 -12.58 20.48
C VAL A 107 -15.23 -11.66 19.54
N PRO A 108 -14.60 -10.72 18.83
CA PRO A 108 -15.30 -9.85 17.89
C PRO A 108 -16.15 -10.67 16.90
N GLN A 109 -17.45 -10.37 16.81
CA GLN A 109 -18.38 -11.15 15.99
C GLN A 109 -18.33 -10.73 14.52
N LEU A 110 -18.33 -11.73 13.61
CA LEU A 110 -18.41 -11.55 12.16
C LEU A 110 -19.81 -11.94 11.68
N LEU A 111 -20.68 -10.95 11.51
CA LEU A 111 -22.07 -11.18 11.11
C LEU A 111 -22.20 -11.21 9.59
N PHE A 112 -22.96 -12.20 9.08
CA PHE A 112 -23.28 -12.26 7.65
C PHE A 112 -24.03 -11.00 7.16
N SER A 113 -24.89 -10.41 7.99
CA SER A 113 -25.55 -9.15 7.66
C SER A 113 -24.56 -8.03 7.37
N ASN A 114 -23.46 -7.91 8.14
CA ASN A 114 -22.38 -6.96 7.90
C ASN A 114 -21.54 -7.34 6.66
N TYR A 115 -21.30 -8.64 6.44
CA TYR A 115 -20.63 -9.13 5.23
C TYR A 115 -21.40 -8.71 3.97
N ARG A 116 -22.72 -8.84 3.97
CA ARG A 116 -23.59 -8.49 2.86
C ARG A 116 -23.65 -6.99 2.57
N ARG A 117 -23.38 -6.11 3.52
CA ARG A 117 -23.47 -4.64 3.38
C ARG A 117 -22.62 -4.10 2.26
N PHE A 118 -21.46 -4.70 1.97
CA PHE A 118 -20.65 -4.25 0.83
C PHE A 118 -21.42 -4.29 -0.49
N VAL A 119 -22.27 -5.28 -0.68
CA VAL A 119 -23.10 -5.41 -1.91
C VAL A 119 -24.33 -4.50 -1.86
N THR A 120 -24.98 -4.37 -0.71
CA THR A 120 -26.25 -3.63 -0.58
C THR A 120 -26.07 -2.12 -0.55
N ASP A 121 -25.18 -1.61 0.28
CA ASP A 121 -24.96 -0.18 0.51
C ASP A 121 -23.51 0.30 0.32
N GLY A 122 -22.60 -0.61 -0.02
CA GLY A 122 -21.18 -0.32 -0.25
C GLY A 122 -20.33 -0.21 1.02
N ASN A 123 -20.90 -0.46 2.19
CA ASN A 123 -20.18 -0.44 3.45
C ASN A 123 -19.28 -1.67 3.58
N ARG A 124 -18.01 -1.46 3.88
CA ARG A 124 -17.04 -2.52 4.13
C ARG A 124 -16.52 -2.50 5.57
N VAL A 125 -16.64 -1.38 6.25
CA VAL A 125 -16.01 -1.11 7.54
C VAL A 125 -16.60 -1.98 8.65
N ASP A 126 -17.92 -2.14 8.67
CA ASP A 126 -18.64 -2.87 9.73
C ASP A 126 -18.27 -4.35 9.80
N TYR A 127 -17.85 -4.94 8.68
CA TYR A 127 -17.32 -6.31 8.69
C TYR A 127 -15.81 -6.33 8.93
N GLN A 128 -15.06 -5.41 8.31
CA GLN A 128 -13.60 -5.44 8.36
C GLN A 128 -13.05 -5.04 9.73
N THR A 129 -13.69 -4.12 10.45
CA THR A 129 -13.25 -3.71 11.78
C THR A 129 -13.19 -4.90 12.77
N PRO A 130 -14.27 -5.65 13.03
CA PRO A 130 -14.19 -6.83 13.90
C PRO A 130 -13.31 -7.95 13.33
N TYR A 131 -13.21 -8.06 12.00
CA TYR A 131 -12.31 -9.01 11.32
C TYR A 131 -10.83 -8.76 11.70
N TYR A 132 -10.38 -7.52 11.58
CA TYR A 132 -9.00 -7.16 11.95
C TYR A 132 -8.78 -7.22 13.46
N GLN A 133 -9.76 -6.77 14.24
CA GLN A 133 -9.68 -6.80 15.70
C GLN A 133 -9.48 -8.22 16.23
N ARG A 134 -10.21 -9.23 15.70
CA ARG A 134 -10.05 -10.64 16.06
C ARG A 134 -8.60 -11.11 15.86
N ARG A 135 -7.99 -10.79 14.71
CA ARG A 135 -6.62 -11.18 14.37
C ARG A 135 -5.58 -10.44 15.19
N LYS A 136 -5.82 -9.17 15.46
CA LYS A 136 -4.97 -8.32 16.30
C LYS A 136 -4.94 -8.84 17.75
N GLN A 137 -6.09 -9.12 18.32
CA GLN A 137 -6.21 -9.67 19.67
C GLN A 137 -5.53 -11.03 19.80
N MET A 138 -5.71 -11.94 18.82
CA MET A 138 -4.99 -13.21 18.77
C MET A 138 -3.47 -13.01 18.80
N ALA A 139 -2.94 -12.07 18.02
CA ALA A 139 -1.50 -11.79 17.98
C ALA A 139 -0.97 -11.29 19.34
N TYR A 140 -1.69 -10.38 19.99
CA TYR A 140 -1.27 -9.87 21.31
C TYR A 140 -1.33 -10.93 22.39
N LEU A 141 -2.40 -11.73 22.45
CA LEU A 141 -2.55 -12.83 23.40
C LEU A 141 -1.45 -13.88 23.22
N SER A 142 -1.13 -14.25 21.98
CA SER A 142 -0.08 -15.24 21.71
C SER A 142 1.30 -14.75 22.14
N LEU A 143 1.61 -13.47 21.89
CA LEU A 143 2.90 -12.89 22.27
C LEU A 143 3.00 -12.64 23.78
N ALA A 144 1.94 -12.17 24.43
CA ALA A 144 1.91 -12.02 25.88
C ALA A 144 2.11 -13.38 26.58
N LEU A 145 1.46 -14.45 26.08
CA LEU A 145 1.70 -15.82 26.54
C LEU A 145 3.18 -16.21 26.39
N CYS A 146 3.79 -15.96 25.24
CA CYS A 146 5.19 -16.28 25.00
C CYS A 146 6.13 -15.45 25.89
N LEU A 147 5.90 -14.15 26.02
CA LEU A 147 6.74 -13.23 26.80
C LEU A 147 6.70 -13.49 28.31
N THR A 148 5.54 -13.87 28.84
CA THR A 148 5.34 -14.06 30.29
C THR A 148 5.42 -15.51 30.72
N GLY A 149 5.03 -16.45 29.85
CA GLY A 149 4.84 -17.86 30.19
C GLY A 149 3.54 -18.16 30.96
N ASP A 150 2.69 -17.14 31.19
CA ASP A 150 1.46 -17.24 31.98
C ASP A 150 0.33 -17.88 31.16
N LYS A 151 0.25 -19.20 31.24
CA LYS A 151 -0.75 -20.00 30.52
C LYS A 151 -2.16 -19.84 31.09
N GLU A 152 -2.27 -19.71 32.41
CA GLU A 152 -3.59 -19.58 33.05
C GLU A 152 -4.31 -18.32 32.58
N LYS A 153 -3.57 -17.24 32.49
CA LYS A 153 -4.09 -15.93 32.08
C LYS A 153 -4.40 -15.83 30.57
N TYR A 154 -3.52 -16.34 29.71
CA TYR A 154 -3.61 -16.01 28.27
C TYR A 154 -4.12 -17.14 27.39
N MET A 155 -3.88 -18.42 27.75
CA MET A 155 -4.21 -19.54 26.88
C MET A 155 -5.71 -19.69 26.60
N PRO A 156 -6.63 -19.60 27.58
CA PRO A 156 -8.07 -19.75 27.30
C PRO A 156 -8.55 -18.71 26.29
N ARG A 157 -8.22 -17.42 26.51
CA ARG A 157 -8.60 -16.33 25.60
C ARG A 157 -7.98 -16.46 24.22
N LEU A 158 -6.74 -16.94 24.13
CA LEU A 158 -6.06 -17.19 22.86
C LEU A 158 -6.76 -18.31 22.08
N LEU A 159 -7.14 -19.41 22.74
CA LEU A 159 -7.87 -20.52 22.13
C LEU A 159 -9.23 -20.09 21.60
N ASP A 160 -9.96 -19.23 22.32
CA ASP A 160 -11.22 -18.65 21.83
C ASP A 160 -11.04 -17.94 20.48
N HIS A 161 -9.98 -17.14 20.36
CA HIS A 161 -9.69 -16.42 19.10
C HIS A 161 -9.21 -17.35 17.98
N VAL A 162 -8.35 -18.32 18.29
CA VAL A 162 -7.85 -19.31 17.32
C VAL A 162 -8.98 -20.12 16.75
N LEU A 163 -9.84 -20.70 17.62
CA LEU A 163 -10.98 -21.50 17.20
C LEU A 163 -11.97 -20.67 16.39
N ALA A 164 -12.28 -19.46 16.84
CA ALA A 164 -13.16 -18.55 16.11
C ALA A 164 -12.64 -18.21 14.70
N ILE A 165 -11.32 -18.08 14.49
CA ILE A 165 -10.74 -17.85 13.16
C ILE A 165 -10.79 -19.14 12.32
N LEU A 166 -10.54 -20.31 12.90
CA LEU A 166 -10.65 -21.58 12.19
C LEU A 166 -12.09 -21.91 11.76
N GLU A 167 -13.08 -21.45 12.51
CA GLU A 167 -14.51 -21.67 12.27
C GLU A 167 -15.13 -20.64 11.30
N GLU A 168 -14.42 -19.56 10.94
CA GLU A 168 -14.91 -18.64 9.92
C GLU A 168 -15.19 -19.42 8.61
N SER A 169 -16.36 -19.24 8.03
CA SER A 169 -16.70 -19.87 6.75
C SER A 169 -15.78 -19.39 5.63
N TYR A 170 -15.26 -18.16 5.72
CA TYR A 170 -14.51 -17.53 4.66
C TYR A 170 -13.52 -16.47 5.20
N TRP A 171 -12.25 -16.56 4.80
CA TRP A 171 -11.23 -15.58 5.21
C TRP A 171 -11.13 -14.37 4.28
N CYS A 172 -11.66 -14.47 3.06
CA CYS A 172 -11.69 -13.35 2.13
C CYS A 172 -12.73 -12.31 2.56
N VAL A 173 -12.35 -11.04 2.58
CA VAL A 173 -13.28 -9.96 2.98
C VAL A 173 -14.29 -9.63 1.87
N PRO A 174 -15.47 -9.07 2.21
CA PRO A 174 -16.54 -8.82 1.25
C PRO A 174 -16.13 -7.97 0.05
N ALA A 175 -15.29 -6.96 0.27
CA ALA A 175 -14.82 -6.08 -0.81
C ALA A 175 -13.96 -6.79 -1.87
N HIS A 176 -13.34 -7.90 -1.53
CA HIS A 176 -12.49 -8.70 -2.41
C HIS A 176 -13.21 -9.93 -2.99
N ALA A 177 -14.34 -10.31 -2.40
CA ALA A 177 -15.18 -11.42 -2.84
C ALA A 177 -16.39 -10.98 -3.70
N GLN A 178 -16.44 -9.71 -4.10
CA GLN A 178 -17.61 -9.09 -4.78
C GLN A 178 -18.09 -9.82 -6.04
N TRP A 179 -17.21 -10.58 -6.70
CA TRP A 179 -17.54 -11.37 -7.89
C TRP A 179 -18.49 -12.52 -7.59
N ASP A 180 -18.43 -13.06 -6.37
CA ASP A 180 -19.25 -14.19 -5.92
C ASP A 180 -20.69 -13.76 -5.60
N PHE A 181 -20.91 -12.46 -5.38
CA PHE A 181 -22.21 -11.92 -4.94
C PHE A 181 -23.22 -11.67 -6.03
N LYS A 182 -22.81 -11.69 -7.30
CA LYS A 182 -23.74 -11.40 -8.40
C LYS A 182 -24.85 -12.45 -8.54
N LYS A 183 -24.63 -13.67 -8.07
CA LYS A 183 -25.59 -14.78 -8.16
C LYS A 183 -25.99 -15.32 -6.80
N LYS A 184 -25.02 -15.74 -5.98
CA LYS A 184 -25.20 -16.30 -4.63
C LYS A 184 -23.88 -16.14 -3.84
N PHE A 185 -23.96 -16.10 -2.52
CA PHE A 185 -22.76 -16.17 -1.69
C PHE A 185 -22.17 -17.58 -1.78
N LEU A 186 -20.94 -17.70 -2.25
CA LEU A 186 -20.23 -18.95 -2.41
C LEU A 186 -19.14 -19.02 -1.34
N PHE A 187 -19.38 -19.82 -0.31
CA PHE A 187 -18.40 -20.09 0.76
C PHE A 187 -17.71 -21.46 0.60
N ASP A 188 -18.02 -22.18 -0.44
CA ASP A 188 -17.51 -23.50 -0.77
C ASP A 188 -16.10 -23.49 -1.39
N ARG A 189 -15.63 -22.32 -1.79
CA ARG A 189 -14.31 -22.16 -2.44
C ARG A 189 -13.41 -21.24 -1.64
N PRO A 190 -12.29 -21.75 -1.13
CA PRO A 190 -11.27 -20.91 -0.55
C PRO A 190 -10.74 -19.90 -1.58
N ARG A 191 -10.62 -18.64 -1.15
CA ARG A 191 -10.05 -17.57 -1.97
C ARG A 191 -9.01 -16.83 -1.15
N ALA A 192 -7.76 -16.89 -1.57
CA ALA A 192 -6.69 -16.13 -0.94
C ALA A 192 -6.62 -14.72 -1.54
N ASP A 193 -7.28 -13.79 -0.88
CA ASP A 193 -7.10 -12.35 -1.05
C ASP A 193 -5.94 -11.84 -0.18
N LEU A 194 -5.76 -10.51 -0.13
CA LEU A 194 -4.74 -9.87 0.72
C LEU A 194 -4.84 -10.35 2.17
N PHE A 195 -6.04 -10.35 2.74
CA PHE A 195 -6.26 -10.55 4.17
C PHE A 195 -6.39 -12.03 4.56
N ALA A 196 -6.87 -12.87 3.66
CA ALA A 196 -6.77 -14.32 3.83
C ALA A 196 -5.30 -14.75 3.81
N SER A 197 -4.47 -14.19 2.93
CA SER A 197 -3.02 -14.45 2.89
C SER A 197 -2.32 -13.97 4.17
N GLU A 198 -2.66 -12.78 4.69
CA GLU A 198 -2.14 -12.29 5.98
C GLU A 198 -2.59 -13.17 7.15
N THR A 199 -3.86 -13.59 7.18
CA THR A 199 -4.37 -14.53 8.17
C THR A 199 -3.58 -15.83 8.14
N GLY A 200 -3.32 -16.37 6.94
CA GLY A 200 -2.51 -17.56 6.76
C GLY A 200 -1.10 -17.42 7.30
N ALA A 201 -0.42 -16.32 7.00
CA ALA A 201 0.92 -16.05 7.52
C ALA A 201 0.93 -15.96 9.05
N GLN A 202 -0.07 -15.30 9.64
CA GLN A 202 -0.21 -15.17 11.08
C GLN A 202 -0.46 -16.53 11.74
N MET A 203 -1.36 -17.36 11.19
CA MET A 203 -1.62 -18.72 11.67
C MET A 203 -0.39 -19.63 11.52
N ALA A 204 0.41 -19.45 10.46
CA ALA A 204 1.63 -20.22 10.25
C ALA A 204 2.72 -19.89 11.30
N ILE A 205 2.91 -18.62 11.62
CA ILE A 205 3.83 -18.21 12.71
C ILE A 205 3.30 -18.71 14.05
N LEU A 206 2.00 -18.56 14.31
CA LEU A 206 1.35 -19.04 15.53
C LEU A 206 1.54 -20.53 15.72
N HIS A 207 1.33 -21.34 14.67
CA HIS A 207 1.59 -22.78 14.67
C HIS A 207 3.05 -23.09 15.03
N HIS A 208 4.01 -22.35 14.46
CA HIS A 208 5.43 -22.54 14.74
C HIS A 208 5.75 -22.26 16.22
N ILE A 209 5.29 -21.13 16.77
CA ILE A 209 5.66 -20.72 18.12
C ILE A 209 4.90 -21.46 19.23
N LEU A 210 3.63 -21.86 19.01
CA LEU A 210 2.72 -22.39 20.02
C LEU A 210 2.07 -23.73 19.66
N GLY A 211 2.30 -24.32 18.49
CA GLY A 211 1.62 -25.55 18.06
C GLY A 211 1.73 -26.68 19.05
N ALA A 212 2.94 -26.96 19.56
CA ALA A 212 3.16 -27.99 20.56
C ALA A 212 2.47 -27.71 21.92
N GLU A 213 2.24 -26.42 22.24
CA GLU A 213 1.50 -26.07 23.46
C GLU A 213 -0.01 -26.23 23.27
N PHE A 214 -0.53 -25.91 22.09
CA PHE A 214 -1.95 -26.11 21.76
C PHE A 214 -2.39 -27.57 21.85
N ASP A 215 -1.56 -28.50 21.37
CA ASP A 215 -1.87 -29.93 21.39
C ASP A 215 -1.93 -30.50 22.82
N LYS A 216 -1.42 -29.80 23.84
CA LYS A 216 -1.58 -30.14 25.26
C LYS A 216 -2.98 -29.80 25.81
N TYR A 217 -3.69 -28.88 25.16
CA TYR A 217 -5.04 -28.45 25.57
C TYR A 217 -6.12 -29.07 24.69
N ILE A 218 -5.88 -29.19 23.39
CA ILE A 218 -6.82 -29.74 22.41
C ILE A 218 -6.03 -30.65 21.47
N GLU A 219 -6.29 -31.93 21.53
CA GLU A 219 -5.61 -32.95 20.72
C GLU A 219 -5.67 -32.60 19.23
N ASN A 220 -4.51 -32.62 18.55
CA ASN A 220 -4.36 -32.36 17.13
C ASN A 220 -4.78 -30.92 16.67
N LEU A 221 -4.86 -29.94 17.59
CA LEU A 221 -5.20 -28.56 17.19
C LEU A 221 -4.15 -27.96 16.25
N SER A 222 -2.87 -28.25 16.48
CA SER A 222 -1.79 -27.79 15.59
C SER A 222 -1.98 -28.31 14.17
N GLU A 223 -2.34 -29.58 13.98
CA GLU A 223 -2.60 -30.15 12.65
C GLU A 223 -3.86 -29.53 11.99
N ARG A 224 -4.91 -29.25 12.79
CA ARG A 224 -6.09 -28.51 12.29
C ARG A 224 -5.73 -27.11 11.82
N ILE A 225 -4.91 -26.36 12.58
CA ILE A 225 -4.40 -25.05 12.17
C ILE A 225 -3.65 -25.17 10.84
N ARG A 226 -2.74 -26.15 10.73
CA ARG A 226 -1.94 -26.38 9.53
C ARG A 226 -2.83 -26.66 8.31
N THR A 227 -3.72 -27.62 8.41
CA THR A 227 -4.55 -28.08 7.30
C THR A 227 -5.49 -26.98 6.81
N VAL A 228 -6.25 -26.36 7.73
CA VAL A 228 -7.18 -25.27 7.37
C VAL A 228 -6.44 -24.09 6.74
N THR A 229 -5.25 -23.76 7.25
CA THR A 229 -4.46 -22.65 6.70
C THR A 229 -3.96 -22.95 5.29
N LEU A 230 -3.39 -24.14 5.06
CA LEU A 230 -2.91 -24.55 3.74
C LEU A 230 -4.04 -24.55 2.70
N GLU A 231 -5.20 -25.11 3.04
CA GLU A 231 -6.35 -25.18 2.15
C GLU A 231 -6.91 -23.80 1.80
N ARG A 232 -7.02 -22.90 2.79
CA ARG A 232 -7.63 -21.58 2.60
C ARG A 232 -6.69 -20.56 1.94
N THR A 233 -5.40 -20.83 1.90
CA THR A 233 -4.39 -19.91 1.37
C THR A 233 -3.54 -20.58 0.30
N LEU A 234 -2.43 -21.19 0.65
CA LEU A 234 -1.40 -21.69 -0.26
C LEU A 234 -1.97 -22.66 -1.32
N TYR A 235 -2.74 -23.65 -0.91
CA TYR A 235 -3.27 -24.65 -1.84
C TYR A 235 -4.35 -24.07 -2.77
N SER A 236 -5.18 -23.16 -2.28
CA SER A 236 -6.16 -22.46 -3.11
C SER A 236 -5.52 -21.61 -4.21
N ILE A 237 -4.29 -21.13 -3.99
CA ILE A 237 -3.52 -20.35 -4.96
C ILE A 237 -2.78 -21.27 -5.94
N MET A 238 -2.07 -22.25 -5.41
CA MET A 238 -1.04 -22.98 -6.14
C MET A 238 -1.60 -24.13 -6.97
N TYR A 239 -2.67 -24.75 -6.51
CA TYR A 239 -3.28 -25.90 -7.17
C TYR A 239 -4.56 -25.60 -7.92
N HIS A 240 -5.12 -24.40 -7.73
CA HIS A 240 -6.34 -23.99 -8.40
C HIS A 240 -6.07 -23.61 -9.85
N PRO A 241 -6.93 -24.00 -10.82
CA PRO A 241 -6.84 -23.49 -12.19
C PRO A 241 -6.84 -21.96 -12.20
N LEU A 242 -5.95 -21.36 -13.01
CA LEU A 242 -5.82 -19.91 -13.14
C LEU A 242 -7.10 -19.35 -13.79
N THR A 243 -8.13 -19.08 -12.99
CA THR A 243 -9.23 -18.24 -13.42
C THR A 243 -8.85 -16.78 -13.16
N LYS A 244 -9.16 -15.89 -14.10
CA LYS A 244 -8.90 -14.43 -13.96
C LYS A 244 -9.48 -13.86 -12.66
N GLU A 245 -10.52 -14.48 -12.12
CA GLU A 245 -11.28 -14.01 -10.97
C GLU A 245 -10.62 -14.36 -9.63
N MET A 246 -9.92 -15.49 -9.56
CA MET A 246 -9.43 -16.03 -8.27
C MET A 246 -7.95 -15.76 -8.01
N THR A 247 -7.15 -15.65 -9.07
CA THR A 247 -5.69 -15.56 -8.95
C THR A 247 -5.08 -14.50 -9.87
N TRP A 248 -5.88 -13.54 -10.30
CA TRP A 248 -5.47 -12.46 -11.22
C TRP A 248 -4.20 -11.73 -10.77
N TRP A 249 -3.99 -11.60 -9.47
CA TRP A 249 -2.84 -10.93 -8.90
C TRP A 249 -1.51 -11.66 -9.20
N ARG A 250 -1.53 -12.97 -9.44
CA ARG A 250 -0.34 -13.72 -9.87
C ARG A 250 0.15 -13.31 -11.25
N LEU A 251 -0.75 -12.81 -12.09
CA LEU A 251 -0.47 -12.34 -13.45
C LEU A 251 -0.20 -10.84 -13.52
N SER A 252 -0.49 -10.09 -12.46
CA SER A 252 -0.36 -8.64 -12.46
C SER A 252 1.09 -8.20 -12.40
N GLN A 253 1.42 -7.25 -13.27
CA GLN A 253 2.75 -6.68 -13.36
C GLN A 253 2.98 -5.56 -12.32
N LYS A 254 1.93 -4.89 -11.85
CA LYS A 254 2.05 -3.64 -11.08
C LYS A 254 1.20 -3.58 -9.81
N SER A 255 0.29 -4.52 -9.60
CA SER A 255 -0.57 -4.48 -8.42
C SER A 255 0.20 -4.90 -7.16
N ASN A 256 0.02 -4.14 -6.08
CA ASN A 256 0.55 -4.49 -4.76
C ASN A 256 0.08 -5.88 -4.28
N TRP A 257 -1.07 -6.37 -4.75
CA TRP A 257 -1.56 -7.71 -4.44
C TRP A 257 -0.54 -8.80 -4.76
N SER A 258 0.18 -8.67 -5.86
CA SER A 258 1.17 -9.66 -6.30
C SER A 258 2.23 -9.92 -5.24
N VAL A 259 2.87 -8.87 -4.76
CA VAL A 259 3.94 -8.96 -3.78
C VAL A 259 3.43 -9.17 -2.36
N TRP A 260 2.28 -8.61 -2.04
CA TRP A 260 1.66 -8.76 -0.72
C TRP A 260 1.19 -10.20 -0.47
N CYS A 261 0.43 -10.79 -1.41
CA CYS A 261 0.02 -12.18 -1.30
C CYS A 261 1.21 -13.15 -1.36
N SER A 262 2.19 -12.89 -2.25
CA SER A 262 3.40 -13.72 -2.37
C SER A 262 4.19 -13.76 -1.06
N TYR A 263 4.42 -12.61 -0.43
CA TYR A 263 5.14 -12.56 0.85
C TYR A 263 4.45 -13.39 1.93
N ASN A 264 3.15 -13.17 2.14
CA ASN A 264 2.41 -13.86 3.18
C ASN A 264 2.30 -15.38 2.93
N ASN A 265 2.08 -15.78 1.68
CA ASN A 265 2.02 -17.21 1.35
C ASN A 265 3.40 -17.87 1.33
N SER A 266 4.49 -17.12 1.15
CA SER A 266 5.85 -17.64 1.38
C SER A 266 6.06 -18.03 2.85
N ILE A 267 5.53 -17.24 3.80
CA ILE A 267 5.55 -17.58 5.23
C ILE A 267 4.76 -18.87 5.49
N VAL A 268 3.57 -19.00 4.88
CA VAL A 268 2.77 -20.24 4.99
C VAL A 268 3.56 -21.45 4.46
N ALA A 269 4.19 -21.32 3.29
CA ALA A 269 4.99 -22.40 2.71
C ALA A 269 6.16 -22.80 3.62
N VAL A 270 6.88 -21.82 4.18
CA VAL A 270 8.05 -22.08 5.03
C VAL A 270 7.67 -22.82 6.31
N PHE A 271 6.60 -22.40 6.99
CA PHE A 271 6.28 -22.94 8.32
C PHE A 271 5.34 -24.15 8.28
N LEU A 272 4.43 -24.26 7.30
CA LEU A 272 3.39 -25.28 7.31
C LEU A 272 3.55 -26.40 6.26
N GLU A 273 4.29 -26.16 5.16
CA GLU A 273 4.52 -27.23 4.18
C GLU A 273 5.61 -28.18 4.70
N LYS A 274 5.24 -29.47 4.83
CA LYS A 274 6.15 -30.49 5.38
C LYS A 274 7.14 -31.02 4.33
N ASP A 275 6.75 -31.02 3.06
CA ASP A 275 7.59 -31.51 1.96
C ASP A 275 8.55 -30.40 1.49
N PRO A 276 9.89 -30.57 1.61
CA PRO A 276 10.85 -29.56 1.19
C PRO A 276 10.83 -29.28 -0.31
N ALA A 277 10.56 -30.28 -1.14
CA ALA A 277 10.50 -30.11 -2.59
C ALA A 277 9.30 -29.22 -2.99
N ARG A 278 8.14 -29.44 -2.36
CA ARG A 278 6.98 -28.55 -2.54
C ARG A 278 7.23 -27.15 -1.98
N THR A 279 7.84 -27.04 -0.80
CA THR A 279 8.23 -25.74 -0.25
C THR A 279 9.10 -24.97 -1.24
N ALA A 280 10.13 -25.60 -1.79
CA ALA A 280 11.01 -24.98 -2.78
C ALA A 280 10.25 -24.54 -4.05
N ALA A 281 9.34 -25.39 -4.56
CA ALA A 281 8.51 -25.05 -5.72
C ALA A 281 7.61 -23.81 -5.46
N PHE A 282 6.96 -23.74 -4.31
CA PHE A 282 6.12 -22.60 -3.93
C PHE A 282 6.96 -21.33 -3.77
N LEU A 283 8.09 -21.41 -3.11
CA LEU A 283 9.02 -20.30 -2.93
C LEU A 283 9.55 -19.80 -4.28
N ARG A 284 9.89 -20.70 -5.22
CA ARG A 284 10.30 -20.32 -6.58
C ARG A 284 9.21 -19.53 -7.29
N GLU A 285 7.97 -20.00 -7.23
CA GLU A 285 6.84 -19.32 -7.85
C GLU A 285 6.63 -17.91 -7.27
N PHE A 286 6.66 -17.76 -5.94
CA PHE A 286 6.49 -16.46 -5.30
C PHE A 286 7.67 -15.53 -5.59
N LEU A 287 8.88 -16.06 -5.69
CA LEU A 287 10.05 -15.25 -6.11
C LEU A 287 9.91 -14.78 -7.56
N ASN A 288 9.42 -15.61 -8.48
CA ASN A 288 9.13 -15.23 -9.86
C ASN A 288 8.10 -14.10 -9.95
N ILE A 289 7.06 -14.12 -9.11
CA ILE A 289 6.05 -13.05 -9.03
C ILE A 289 6.70 -11.74 -8.53
N ASN A 290 7.55 -11.81 -7.49
CA ASN A 290 8.29 -10.64 -6.99
C ASN A 290 9.27 -10.10 -8.04
N ALA A 291 9.96 -10.98 -8.77
CA ALA A 291 10.85 -10.62 -9.86
C ALA A 291 10.09 -9.90 -10.99
N ASN A 292 8.94 -10.44 -11.39
CA ASN A 292 8.08 -9.83 -12.40
C ASN A 292 7.57 -8.44 -11.99
N PHE A 293 7.12 -8.27 -10.75
CA PHE A 293 6.70 -6.98 -10.22
C PHE A 293 7.87 -5.97 -10.24
N THR A 294 9.06 -6.38 -9.79
CA THR A 294 10.26 -5.54 -9.78
C THR A 294 10.72 -5.18 -11.19
N TYR A 295 10.64 -6.10 -12.15
CA TYR A 295 10.96 -5.86 -13.55
C TYR A 295 10.11 -4.75 -14.19
N HIS A 296 8.83 -4.66 -13.83
CA HIS A 296 7.89 -3.66 -14.35
C HIS A 296 7.83 -2.38 -13.50
N TYR A 297 8.61 -2.31 -12.42
CA TYR A 297 8.74 -1.08 -11.64
C TYR A 297 9.62 -0.06 -12.36
N THR A 298 9.54 1.22 -12.00
CA THR A 298 10.40 2.26 -12.59
C THR A 298 11.85 2.11 -12.13
N ASP A 299 12.81 2.50 -12.98
CA ASP A 299 14.24 2.37 -12.65
C ASP A 299 14.67 3.23 -11.45
N ASP A 300 13.96 4.34 -11.23
CA ASP A 300 14.18 5.29 -10.14
C ASP A 300 13.40 4.95 -8.87
N GLY A 301 12.68 3.83 -8.86
CA GLY A 301 11.95 3.35 -7.70
C GLY A 301 10.66 4.09 -7.37
N TYR A 302 10.14 4.94 -8.27
CA TYR A 302 8.88 5.65 -8.03
C TYR A 302 7.71 4.71 -7.76
N CYS A 303 7.01 4.89 -6.64
CA CYS A 303 5.81 4.14 -6.32
C CYS A 303 4.58 4.80 -6.95
N GLU A 304 4.02 4.23 -8.02
CA GLU A 304 2.82 4.77 -8.69
C GLU A 304 1.61 4.86 -7.75
N GLU A 305 1.54 3.98 -6.75
CA GLU A 305 0.46 3.95 -5.76
C GLU A 305 0.65 4.95 -4.60
N GLY A 306 1.82 5.59 -4.51
CA GLY A 306 2.17 6.59 -3.51
C GLY A 306 2.80 6.07 -2.21
N PRO A 307 3.19 6.98 -1.30
CA PRO A 307 4.05 6.67 -0.16
C PRO A 307 3.41 5.76 0.89
N VAL A 308 2.10 5.83 1.12
CA VAL A 308 1.40 4.91 2.04
C VAL A 308 1.32 3.51 1.45
N TYR A 309 1.04 3.42 0.14
CA TYR A 309 0.99 2.14 -0.57
C TYR A 309 2.37 1.53 -0.82
N PHE A 310 3.45 2.31 -0.73
CA PHE A 310 4.81 1.78 -0.76
C PHE A 310 5.02 0.63 0.24
N THR A 311 4.44 0.73 1.44
CA THR A 311 4.51 -0.32 2.46
C THR A 311 3.82 -1.61 2.05
N LYS A 312 2.90 -1.54 1.09
CA LYS A 312 2.12 -2.66 0.55
C LYS A 312 2.67 -3.17 -0.79
N ALA A 313 3.51 -2.37 -1.46
CA ALA A 313 4.12 -2.61 -2.77
C ALA A 313 5.64 -2.84 -2.64
N GLY A 314 6.46 -1.82 -2.82
CA GLY A 314 7.92 -1.92 -2.81
C GLY A 314 8.51 -2.54 -1.54
N LEU A 315 7.98 -2.17 -0.36
CA LEU A 315 8.44 -2.74 0.91
C LEU A 315 8.03 -4.21 1.10
N LYS A 316 7.00 -4.71 0.40
CA LYS A 316 6.66 -6.15 0.41
C LYS A 316 7.61 -6.96 -0.46
N VAL A 317 8.17 -6.38 -1.53
CA VAL A 317 9.30 -6.99 -2.24
C VAL A 317 10.47 -7.18 -1.28
N PHE A 318 10.86 -6.13 -0.54
CA PHE A 318 11.88 -6.27 0.50
C PHE A 318 11.53 -7.37 1.51
N SER A 319 10.31 -7.38 2.03
CA SER A 319 9.87 -8.38 3.02
C SER A 319 9.99 -9.81 2.49
N SER A 320 9.66 -10.03 1.20
CA SER A 320 9.82 -11.31 0.54
C SER A 320 11.29 -11.71 0.42
N LEU A 321 12.14 -10.84 -0.13
CA LEU A 321 13.57 -11.10 -0.30
C LEU A 321 14.27 -11.30 1.05
N TYR A 322 13.86 -10.54 2.07
CA TYR A 322 14.37 -10.69 3.43
C TYR A 322 13.99 -12.04 4.06
N LEU A 323 12.79 -12.55 3.79
CA LEU A 323 12.43 -13.91 4.18
C LEU A 323 13.35 -14.94 3.53
N PHE A 324 13.65 -14.82 2.22
CA PHE A 324 14.62 -15.69 1.54
C PHE A 324 16.03 -15.58 2.15
N HIS A 325 16.46 -14.37 2.49
CA HIS A 325 17.73 -14.15 3.20
C HIS A 325 17.75 -14.84 4.57
N LYS A 326 16.63 -14.84 5.30
CA LYS A 326 16.50 -15.53 6.61
C LYS A 326 16.55 -17.05 6.49
N ILE A 327 15.80 -17.62 5.55
CA ILE A 327 15.79 -19.09 5.35
C ILE A 327 17.10 -19.60 4.78
N ARG A 328 17.84 -18.77 4.05
CA ARG A 328 19.16 -19.07 3.52
C ARG A 328 20.04 -17.81 3.48
N PRO A 329 20.82 -17.54 4.55
CA PRO A 329 21.64 -16.35 4.67
C PRO A 329 22.58 -16.15 3.47
N GLY A 330 22.70 -14.90 3.00
CA GLY A 330 23.51 -14.52 1.84
C GLY A 330 22.87 -14.78 0.47
N SER A 331 21.76 -15.51 0.39
CA SER A 331 21.13 -15.86 -0.90
C SER A 331 20.62 -14.66 -1.70
N MET A 332 20.33 -13.55 -1.05
CA MET A 332 19.76 -12.34 -1.68
C MET A 332 20.73 -11.16 -1.79
N ASP A 333 21.99 -11.29 -1.37
CA ASP A 333 22.93 -10.16 -1.29
C ASP A 333 23.14 -9.46 -2.63
N LYS A 334 23.27 -10.22 -3.72
CA LYS A 334 23.38 -9.66 -5.06
C LYS A 334 22.08 -9.02 -5.53
N VAL A 335 20.91 -9.58 -5.17
CA VAL A 335 19.61 -8.99 -5.51
C VAL A 335 19.43 -7.67 -4.79
N PHE A 336 19.77 -7.59 -3.50
CA PHE A 336 19.73 -6.33 -2.74
C PHE A 336 20.66 -5.25 -3.32
N SER A 337 21.73 -5.65 -4.02
CA SER A 337 22.67 -4.73 -4.65
C SER A 337 22.23 -4.23 -6.03
N MET A 338 21.16 -4.78 -6.62
CA MET A 338 20.66 -4.35 -7.93
C MET A 338 20.15 -2.89 -7.86
N PRO A 339 20.55 -2.01 -8.80
CA PRO A 339 20.20 -0.57 -8.74
C PRO A 339 18.70 -0.30 -8.59
N ARG A 340 17.86 -0.95 -9.42
CA ARG A 340 16.40 -0.79 -9.37
C ARG A 340 15.82 -1.28 -8.03
N VAL A 341 16.31 -2.40 -7.49
CA VAL A 341 15.88 -2.94 -6.19
C VAL A 341 16.19 -1.94 -5.06
N ARG A 342 17.41 -1.38 -5.07
CA ARG A 342 17.79 -0.33 -4.10
C ARG A 342 16.91 0.91 -4.24
N ALA A 343 16.71 1.39 -5.47
CA ALA A 343 15.89 2.58 -5.73
C ALA A 343 14.44 2.39 -5.21
N ILE A 344 13.84 1.21 -5.46
CA ILE A 344 12.52 0.86 -4.92
C ILE A 344 12.51 0.98 -3.38
N PHE A 345 13.49 0.40 -2.70
CA PHE A 345 13.50 0.35 -1.23
C PHE A 345 13.80 1.70 -0.59
N GLU A 346 14.62 2.52 -1.24
CA GLU A 346 14.98 3.87 -0.78
C GLU A 346 13.93 4.93 -1.08
N TYR A 347 12.90 4.63 -1.89
CA TYR A 347 11.84 5.55 -2.28
C TYR A 347 11.27 6.39 -1.12
N ILE A 348 10.95 5.75 0.01
CA ILE A 348 10.30 6.43 1.15
C ILE A 348 11.19 7.53 1.75
N SER A 349 12.51 7.40 1.66
CA SER A 349 13.47 8.41 2.14
C SER A 349 13.54 9.64 1.22
N HIS A 350 13.05 9.53 -0.01
CA HIS A 350 13.08 10.59 -1.02
C HIS A 350 11.80 11.41 -1.09
N VAL A 351 10.70 10.98 -0.47
CA VAL A 351 9.38 11.65 -0.56
C VAL A 351 8.99 12.46 0.67
N GLY A 352 9.85 12.58 1.68
CA GLY A 352 9.62 13.46 2.82
C GLY A 352 9.51 14.93 2.40
N ILE A 353 8.64 15.73 3.02
CA ILE A 353 8.45 17.16 2.68
C ILE A 353 8.37 18.08 3.89
N GLY A 354 8.22 17.60 5.07
CA GLY A 354 8.16 18.36 6.30
C GLY A 354 8.44 17.46 7.49
N ASP A 355 8.19 17.94 8.68
CA ASP A 355 8.32 17.12 9.88
C ASP A 355 7.25 16.03 9.86
N ASN A 356 7.69 14.78 9.79
CA ASN A 356 6.82 13.62 9.75
C ASN A 356 5.72 13.63 8.65
N HIS A 357 5.99 14.34 7.53
CA HIS A 357 5.10 14.36 6.36
C HIS A 357 5.82 13.81 5.12
N VAL A 358 5.03 13.26 4.20
CA VAL A 358 5.46 12.87 2.86
C VAL A 358 4.64 13.61 1.81
N VAL A 359 5.22 13.80 0.64
CA VAL A 359 4.44 14.26 -0.53
C VAL A 359 3.43 13.19 -0.87
N ASN A 360 2.17 13.44 -0.50
CA ASN A 360 1.07 12.55 -0.83
C ASN A 360 0.48 12.89 -2.20
N TYR A 361 0.00 11.88 -2.89
CA TYR A 361 -0.74 11.96 -4.16
C TYR A 361 -1.63 10.73 -4.29
N GLY A 362 -2.68 10.82 -5.09
CA GLY A 362 -3.67 9.74 -5.19
C GLY A 362 -4.32 9.42 -3.84
N ASP A 363 -4.60 8.16 -3.57
CA ASP A 363 -5.30 7.72 -2.35
C ASP A 363 -4.43 7.75 -1.07
N ASN A 364 -3.40 8.57 -1.01
CA ASN A 364 -2.46 8.61 0.11
C ASN A 364 -2.72 9.78 1.06
N GLY A 365 -2.50 9.54 2.35
CA GLY A 365 -2.43 10.60 3.35
C GLY A 365 -1.02 11.22 3.44
N PRO A 366 -0.88 12.32 4.18
CA PRO A 366 0.39 13.05 4.31
C PRO A 366 1.37 12.40 5.29
N TYR A 367 0.92 11.45 6.10
CA TYR A 367 1.74 10.81 7.12
C TYR A 367 2.37 9.53 6.60
N PRO A 368 3.70 9.36 6.68
CA PRO A 368 4.34 8.12 6.28
C PRO A 368 3.96 6.99 7.24
N THR A 369 3.75 5.81 6.69
CA THR A 369 3.66 4.59 7.49
C THR A 369 5.06 3.99 7.57
N ILE A 370 5.78 4.22 8.66
CA ILE A 370 7.09 3.61 8.88
C ILE A 370 6.88 2.27 9.57
N GLU A 371 6.84 1.20 8.77
CA GLU A 371 6.79 -0.18 9.28
C GLU A 371 8.18 -0.65 9.76
N VAL A 372 8.20 -1.64 10.64
CA VAL A 372 9.45 -2.28 11.16
C VAL A 372 10.41 -2.75 10.06
N ASN A 373 9.89 -3.03 8.87
CA ASN A 373 10.73 -3.42 7.72
C ASN A 373 11.61 -2.29 7.18
N VAL A 374 11.28 -1.01 7.43
CA VAL A 374 12.07 0.13 6.93
C VAL A 374 13.45 0.18 7.59
N PRO A 375 13.58 0.17 8.94
CA PRO A 375 14.89 0.13 9.59
C PRO A 375 15.68 -1.15 9.27
N ILE A 376 15.01 -2.31 9.24
CA ILE A 376 15.65 -3.57 8.85
C ILE A 376 16.22 -3.46 7.43
N CYS A 377 15.46 -2.88 6.50
CA CYS A 377 15.91 -2.60 5.14
C CYS A 377 17.14 -1.65 5.14
N GLY A 378 17.11 -0.60 5.96
CA GLY A 378 18.23 0.32 6.13
C GLY A 378 19.51 -0.37 6.58
N GLU A 379 19.44 -1.36 7.49
CA GLU A 379 20.58 -2.16 7.92
C GLU A 379 21.11 -3.07 6.80
N ILE A 380 20.23 -3.81 6.14
CA ILE A 380 20.60 -4.73 5.03
C ILE A 380 21.27 -3.96 3.89
N LEU A 381 20.71 -2.81 3.51
CA LEU A 381 21.23 -1.98 2.42
C LEU A 381 22.40 -1.09 2.84
N LYS A 382 22.69 -0.97 4.14
CA LYS A 382 23.61 0.04 4.71
C LYS A 382 23.22 1.44 4.26
N SER A 383 21.91 1.73 4.20
CA SER A 383 21.35 3.00 3.73
C SER A 383 21.14 3.96 4.91
N ALA A 384 21.99 5.00 5.01
CA ALA A 384 21.86 6.02 6.04
C ALA A 384 20.49 6.76 5.98
N PRO A 385 19.93 7.12 4.79
CA PRO A 385 18.62 7.71 4.70
C PRO A 385 17.50 6.87 5.31
N LEU A 386 17.47 5.55 5.06
CA LEU A 386 16.46 4.67 5.63
C LEU A 386 16.61 4.50 7.14
N LYS A 387 17.86 4.42 7.64
CA LYS A 387 18.15 4.38 9.09
C LYS A 387 17.69 5.65 9.80
N GLY A 388 17.83 6.81 9.16
CA GLY A 388 17.43 8.10 9.70
C GLY A 388 15.92 8.32 9.83
N LEU A 389 15.10 7.60 9.08
CA LEU A 389 13.63 7.70 9.16
C LEU A 389 13.05 7.24 10.50
N ASN A 390 13.84 6.57 11.35
CA ASN A 390 13.40 6.03 12.63
C ASN A 390 13.51 7.01 13.80
N ASN A 391 14.11 8.18 13.60
CA ASN A 391 14.56 9.03 14.68
C ASN A 391 13.52 10.02 15.22
N LYS A 392 12.35 10.09 14.65
CA LYS A 392 11.33 11.04 15.10
C LYS A 392 10.15 10.26 15.69
N ASP A 393 10.06 10.19 17.01
CA ASP A 393 8.86 9.88 17.83
C ASP A 393 7.76 8.99 17.24
N SER A 394 8.04 8.31 16.12
CA SER A 394 7.17 7.31 15.57
C SER A 394 7.27 6.09 16.48
N GLU A 395 6.41 6.03 17.48
CA GLU A 395 5.95 4.73 17.96
C GLU A 395 5.69 3.91 16.72
N PHE A 396 6.46 2.82 16.51
CA PHE A 396 6.10 1.86 15.48
C PHE A 396 4.68 1.45 15.79
N THR A 397 3.74 2.06 15.09
CA THR A 397 2.36 1.65 15.23
C THR A 397 2.37 0.17 14.92
N LEU A 398 1.86 -0.63 15.84
CA LEU A 398 1.71 -2.07 15.68
C LEU A 398 0.75 -2.39 14.52
N GLY A 399 0.69 -1.48 13.55
CA GLY A 399 0.08 -1.49 12.24
C GLY A 399 -1.40 -1.87 12.19
N GLU A 400 -2.10 -1.40 11.17
CA GLU A 400 -3.51 -1.76 10.91
C GLU A 400 -3.65 -3.00 10.00
N SER A 401 -2.60 -3.81 9.82
CA SER A 401 -2.67 -4.99 8.96
C SER A 401 -3.20 -6.22 9.68
N ALA A 402 -3.74 -7.20 8.97
CA ALA A 402 -4.15 -8.47 9.56
C ALA A 402 -2.96 -9.36 9.96
N ASN A 403 -1.73 -9.03 9.57
CA ASN A 403 -0.51 -9.77 9.93
C ASN A 403 0.28 -9.08 11.06
N HIS A 404 -0.39 -8.82 12.18
CA HIS A 404 0.23 -8.18 13.35
C HIS A 404 1.33 -9.04 13.96
N LEU A 405 1.15 -10.36 14.01
CA LEU A 405 2.10 -11.28 14.63
C LEU A 405 3.48 -11.20 13.96
N SER A 406 3.53 -11.20 12.62
CA SER A 406 4.81 -11.07 11.90
C SER A 406 5.54 -9.76 12.22
N ASN A 407 4.82 -8.65 12.27
CA ASN A 407 5.42 -7.35 12.60
C ASN A 407 5.89 -7.29 14.04
N CYS A 408 5.12 -7.79 14.99
CA CYS A 408 5.53 -7.86 16.39
C CYS A 408 6.74 -8.77 16.61
N MET A 409 6.81 -9.91 15.92
CA MET A 409 7.99 -10.79 15.98
C MET A 409 9.25 -10.07 15.49
N LYS A 410 9.15 -9.27 14.42
CA LYS A 410 10.27 -8.45 13.94
C LYS A 410 10.65 -7.35 14.94
N LEU A 411 9.69 -6.69 15.58
CA LEU A 411 9.94 -5.71 16.63
C LEU A 411 10.70 -6.30 17.81
N LEU A 412 10.36 -7.53 18.19
CA LEU A 412 10.95 -8.21 19.34
C LEU A 412 12.34 -8.82 19.06
N PHE A 413 12.58 -9.31 17.83
CA PHE A 413 13.75 -10.14 17.54
C PHE A 413 14.65 -9.62 16.42
N GLU A 414 14.20 -8.67 15.60
CA GLU A 414 14.93 -8.28 14.39
C GLU A 414 15.18 -6.78 14.27
N LEU A 415 14.50 -5.96 15.09
CA LEU A 415 14.68 -4.52 15.02
C LEU A 415 16.10 -4.16 15.46
N PRO A 416 16.92 -3.54 14.59
CA PRO A 416 18.26 -3.09 14.95
C PRO A 416 18.19 -2.02 16.05
N GLU A 417 19.27 -1.88 16.84
CA GLU A 417 19.42 -0.74 17.73
C GLU A 417 19.35 0.55 16.88
N LEU A 418 18.34 1.36 17.17
CA LEU A 418 18.12 2.61 16.45
C LEU A 418 19.24 3.58 16.84
N GLN A 419 20.14 3.83 15.92
CA GLN A 419 21.12 4.89 16.09
C GLN A 419 20.43 6.25 15.89
N ASN A 420 20.68 7.19 16.79
CA ASN A 420 20.21 8.59 16.67
C ASN A 420 20.96 9.31 15.53
N ASN A 421 20.79 8.86 14.32
CA ASN A 421 21.34 9.50 13.14
C ASN A 421 20.29 10.48 12.59
N ASN A 422 20.49 11.77 12.85
CA ASN A 422 19.77 12.83 12.13
C ASN A 422 20.14 12.74 10.65
N CYS A 423 19.38 11.98 9.87
CA CYS A 423 19.54 12.00 8.42
C CYS A 423 18.85 13.26 7.88
N GLU A 424 19.63 14.20 7.37
CA GLU A 424 19.05 15.35 6.66
C GLU A 424 18.28 14.86 5.43
N ILE A 425 17.04 15.29 5.33
CA ILE A 425 16.23 15.06 4.13
C ILE A 425 16.97 15.73 2.97
N GLN A 426 17.17 14.99 1.88
CA GLN A 426 17.89 15.51 0.71
C GLN A 426 17.21 16.78 0.16
N PRO A 427 17.98 17.85 -0.16
CA PRO A 427 17.38 19.11 -0.63
C PRO A 427 16.67 19.00 -1.98
N PHE A 428 16.94 17.91 -2.71
CA PHE A 428 16.39 17.67 -4.04
C PHE A 428 16.07 16.18 -4.23
N SER A 429 14.87 15.88 -4.75
CA SER A 429 14.48 14.54 -5.20
C SER A 429 13.77 14.65 -6.55
N LEU A 430 14.11 13.76 -7.46
CA LEU A 430 13.49 13.68 -8.78
C LEU A 430 13.18 12.22 -9.13
N PHE A 431 11.91 11.94 -9.35
CA PHE A 431 11.44 10.74 -10.03
C PHE A 431 11.07 11.15 -11.46
N LYS A 432 11.82 10.61 -12.42
CA LYS A 432 11.76 11.05 -13.82
C LYS A 432 10.32 11.02 -14.37
N ASP A 433 9.88 12.19 -14.87
CA ASP A 433 8.55 12.40 -15.42
C ASP A 433 7.39 11.99 -14.49
N ARG A 434 7.61 12.04 -13.15
CA ARG A 434 6.60 11.67 -12.14
C ARG A 434 6.48 12.71 -11.04
N LEU A 435 7.56 12.95 -10.30
CA LEU A 435 7.54 13.80 -9.12
C LEU A 435 8.88 14.50 -8.95
N ALA A 436 8.86 15.80 -8.76
CA ALA A 436 10.02 16.61 -8.41
C ALA A 436 9.79 17.30 -7.06
N ILE A 437 10.78 17.29 -6.18
CA ILE A 437 10.69 17.87 -4.85
C ILE A 437 11.94 18.72 -4.58
N LEU A 438 11.73 19.99 -4.20
CA LEU A 438 12.77 20.91 -3.76
C LEU A 438 12.54 21.25 -2.28
N ARG A 439 13.60 21.30 -1.49
CA ARG A 439 13.52 21.54 -0.03
C ARG A 439 14.59 22.52 0.42
N SER A 440 14.21 23.38 1.36
CA SER A 440 15.10 24.25 2.11
C SER A 440 14.63 24.35 3.56
N LYS A 441 15.31 25.16 4.39
CA LYS A 441 14.87 25.44 5.76
C LYS A 441 13.60 26.29 5.81
N GLY A 442 13.36 27.11 4.78
CA GLY A 442 12.14 27.90 4.62
C GLY A 442 11.08 27.10 3.88
N PHE A 443 11.04 27.23 2.56
CA PHE A 443 10.05 26.53 1.74
C PHE A 443 10.49 25.11 1.33
N SER A 444 9.49 24.24 1.17
CA SER A 444 9.61 22.97 0.44
C SER A 444 8.45 22.88 -0.55
N VAL A 445 8.73 22.42 -1.76
CA VAL A 445 7.72 22.34 -2.83
C VAL A 445 7.84 21.01 -3.58
N ALA A 446 6.71 20.43 -3.93
CA ALA A 446 6.65 19.26 -4.80
C ALA A 446 5.70 19.52 -5.98
N VAL A 447 6.06 18.99 -7.16
CA VAL A 447 5.25 19.11 -8.38
C VAL A 447 5.06 17.73 -8.98
N LYS A 448 3.80 17.35 -9.24
CA LYS A 448 3.44 16.06 -9.83
C LYS A 448 3.34 16.14 -11.34
N ALA A 449 3.91 15.16 -12.02
CA ALA A 449 3.79 14.91 -13.46
C ALA A 449 3.26 13.49 -13.70
N GLY A 450 3.48 12.88 -14.86
CA GLY A 450 3.08 11.50 -15.16
C GLY A 450 1.83 11.38 -16.00
N HIS A 451 0.89 10.51 -15.62
CA HIS A 451 -0.37 10.31 -16.36
C HIS A 451 -1.55 10.04 -15.41
N ASN A 452 -2.78 10.40 -15.84
CA ASN A 452 -4.01 10.25 -15.06
C ASN A 452 -4.59 8.81 -15.05
N GLN A 453 -3.74 7.79 -15.04
CA GLN A 453 -4.14 6.38 -14.90
C GLN A 453 -3.12 5.60 -14.08
N GLU A 454 -2.54 6.24 -13.07
CA GLU A 454 -1.75 5.55 -12.05
C GLU A 454 -2.68 4.72 -11.15
N LEU A 455 -2.16 3.64 -10.57
CA LEU A 455 -2.92 2.85 -9.61
C LEU A 455 -3.23 3.71 -8.38
N HIS A 456 -4.47 3.67 -7.90
CA HIS A 456 -4.95 4.57 -6.85
C HIS A 456 -4.83 6.08 -7.19
N GLY A 457 -4.59 6.43 -8.47
CA GLY A 457 -4.33 7.79 -8.92
C GLY A 457 -5.57 8.69 -8.89
N HIS A 458 -5.31 10.00 -8.83
CA HIS A 458 -6.27 11.08 -9.01
C HIS A 458 -6.03 11.79 -10.36
N ASN A 459 -6.88 12.73 -10.72
CA ASN A 459 -6.66 13.62 -11.87
C ASN A 459 -5.89 14.86 -11.40
N ASP A 460 -4.60 14.70 -11.12
CA ASP A 460 -3.78 15.63 -10.33
C ASP A 460 -2.48 16.10 -11.02
N LEU A 461 -2.41 15.98 -12.35
CA LEU A 461 -1.22 16.39 -13.10
C LEU A 461 -0.96 17.89 -12.95
N GLY A 462 0.27 18.23 -12.60
CA GLY A 462 0.69 19.60 -12.31
C GLY A 462 0.35 20.05 -10.89
N HIS A 463 -0.20 19.18 -10.03
CA HIS A 463 -0.46 19.53 -8.63
C HIS A 463 0.83 19.99 -7.94
N VAL A 464 0.72 21.08 -7.16
CA VAL A 464 1.80 21.65 -6.37
C VAL A 464 1.46 21.52 -4.90
N THR A 465 2.34 20.84 -4.15
CA THR A 465 2.30 20.79 -2.68
C THR A 465 3.34 21.75 -2.15
N LEU A 466 3.00 22.59 -1.17
CA LEU A 466 3.87 23.62 -0.59
C LEU A 466 3.88 23.54 0.93
N TYR A 467 5.07 23.51 1.50
CA TYR A 467 5.32 23.59 2.94
C TYR A 467 6.20 24.80 3.25
N PHE A 468 6.03 25.40 4.41
CA PHE A 468 6.88 26.47 4.92
C PHE A 468 7.29 26.16 6.36
N LYS A 469 8.61 26.16 6.63
CA LYS A 469 9.16 25.79 7.94
C LYS A 469 8.56 24.49 8.50
N ASN A 470 8.49 23.48 7.61
CA ASN A 470 7.90 22.15 7.85
C ASN A 470 6.38 22.12 8.05
N GLN A 471 5.68 23.26 7.99
CA GLN A 471 4.21 23.31 8.12
C GLN A 471 3.51 23.26 6.76
N PRO A 472 2.42 22.51 6.62
CA PRO A 472 1.68 22.40 5.35
C PRO A 472 0.95 23.72 5.04
N ILE A 473 1.20 24.28 3.85
CA ILE A 473 0.56 25.52 3.36
C ILE A 473 -0.46 25.19 2.25
N ILE A 474 -0.02 24.48 1.20
CA ILE A 474 -0.87 23.98 0.11
C ILE A 474 -0.70 22.47 0.09
N ILE A 475 -1.81 21.74 0.14
CA ILE A 475 -1.79 20.30 0.33
C ILE A 475 -2.62 19.56 -0.72
N ASP A 476 -2.33 18.28 -0.85
CA ASP A 476 -3.25 17.31 -1.43
C ASP A 476 -4.15 16.75 -0.31
N ALA A 477 -5.45 16.67 -0.55
CA ALA A 477 -6.38 16.17 0.45
C ALA A 477 -6.16 14.68 0.78
N GLY A 478 -5.67 13.92 -0.18
CA GLY A 478 -5.63 12.45 -0.10
C GLY A 478 -7.01 11.84 -0.36
N SER A 479 -7.30 10.70 0.26
CA SER A 479 -8.57 9.98 0.08
C SER A 479 -9.47 10.02 1.31
N GLY A 480 -10.76 10.07 1.10
CA GLY A 480 -11.77 9.82 2.13
C GLY A 480 -11.85 8.34 2.54
N VAL A 481 -12.83 8.04 3.38
CA VAL A 481 -13.12 6.64 3.78
C VAL A 481 -13.53 5.81 2.57
N TYR A 482 -12.91 4.66 2.41
CA TYR A 482 -13.18 3.78 1.28
C TYR A 482 -14.57 3.15 1.32
N THR A 483 -15.26 3.31 0.22
CA THR A 483 -16.54 2.66 -0.08
C THR A 483 -16.46 1.94 -1.43
N ARG A 484 -17.51 1.26 -1.85
CA ARG A 484 -17.60 0.67 -3.19
C ARG A 484 -17.39 1.71 -4.32
N THR A 485 -17.76 2.98 -4.09
CA THR A 485 -17.58 4.06 -5.09
C THR A 485 -16.13 4.26 -5.46
N ASN A 486 -15.21 4.16 -4.51
CA ASN A 486 -13.76 4.33 -4.75
C ASN A 486 -13.18 3.32 -5.74
N PHE A 487 -13.81 2.15 -5.89
CA PHE A 487 -13.37 1.04 -6.74
C PHE A 487 -14.31 0.79 -7.93
N SER A 488 -15.06 1.81 -8.35
CA SER A 488 -16.02 1.74 -9.45
C SER A 488 -15.73 2.81 -10.50
N ASN A 489 -16.45 2.76 -11.63
CA ASN A 489 -16.43 3.80 -12.66
C ASN A 489 -16.92 5.18 -12.14
N LYS A 490 -17.55 5.22 -10.96
CA LYS A 490 -17.98 6.45 -10.29
C LYS A 490 -16.88 7.06 -9.40
N ARG A 491 -15.67 6.48 -9.34
CA ARG A 491 -14.55 7.01 -8.55
C ARG A 491 -14.34 8.51 -8.77
N TYR A 492 -14.27 8.94 -10.01
CA TYR A 492 -14.01 10.33 -10.39
C TYR A 492 -15.25 11.25 -10.29
N THR A 493 -16.29 10.83 -9.55
CA THR A 493 -17.34 11.74 -9.03
C THR A 493 -17.02 12.25 -7.63
N LEU A 494 -16.07 11.62 -6.93
CA LEU A 494 -15.60 12.05 -5.62
C LEU A 494 -14.75 13.32 -5.78
N TRP A 495 -15.04 14.36 -5.02
CA TRP A 495 -14.43 15.68 -5.20
C TRP A 495 -12.89 15.65 -5.09
N TYR A 496 -12.35 14.82 -4.20
CA TYR A 496 -10.91 14.72 -3.94
C TYR A 496 -10.13 13.90 -4.99
N THR A 497 -10.80 13.23 -5.90
CA THR A 497 -10.16 12.50 -7.00
C THR A 497 -10.14 13.28 -8.33
N ARG A 498 -10.82 14.44 -8.38
CA ARG A 498 -11.01 15.25 -9.58
C ARG A 498 -9.94 16.35 -9.68
N GLY A 499 -9.69 16.85 -10.89
CA GLY A 499 -8.80 18.00 -11.12
C GLY A 499 -9.16 19.24 -10.29
N SER A 500 -10.46 19.49 -10.09
CA SER A 500 -10.97 20.56 -9.23
C SER A 500 -10.74 20.36 -7.73
N GLY A 501 -10.41 19.16 -7.28
CA GLY A 501 -9.98 18.84 -5.92
C GLY A 501 -8.48 19.03 -5.69
N HIS A 502 -7.76 19.36 -6.74
CA HIS A 502 -6.32 19.65 -6.76
C HIS A 502 -6.11 21.08 -7.31
N ASN A 503 -4.87 21.58 -7.28
CA ASN A 503 -4.59 22.88 -7.90
C ASN A 503 -4.28 22.79 -9.42
N ALA A 504 -4.81 21.75 -10.07
CA ALA A 504 -4.88 21.63 -11.52
C ALA A 504 -5.98 22.57 -12.05
N PRO A 505 -5.66 23.50 -12.97
CA PRO A 505 -6.65 24.44 -13.48
C PRO A 505 -7.87 23.80 -14.12
N VAL A 506 -9.04 24.40 -13.89
CA VAL A 506 -10.29 24.08 -14.58
C VAL A 506 -10.59 25.20 -15.58
N PHE A 507 -10.80 24.86 -16.84
CA PHE A 507 -11.11 25.82 -17.92
C PHE A 507 -12.61 25.83 -18.20
N GLY A 508 -13.31 26.86 -17.71
CA GLY A 508 -14.77 26.88 -17.69
C GLY A 508 -15.33 25.79 -16.76
N SER A 509 -15.95 24.75 -17.30
CA SER A 509 -16.41 23.57 -16.54
C SER A 509 -15.59 22.30 -16.85
N ARG A 510 -14.45 22.45 -17.51
CA ARG A 510 -13.68 21.34 -18.07
C ARG A 510 -12.39 21.14 -17.31
N GLU A 511 -12.20 19.96 -16.79
CA GLU A 511 -11.07 19.57 -15.97
C GLU A 511 -10.32 18.36 -16.54
N GLN A 512 -9.22 17.99 -15.93
CA GLN A 512 -8.52 16.76 -16.24
C GLN A 512 -9.44 15.54 -16.03
N VAL A 513 -9.20 14.48 -16.79
CA VAL A 513 -9.97 13.23 -16.71
C VAL A 513 -9.03 12.04 -16.66
N VAL A 514 -9.55 10.89 -16.21
CA VAL A 514 -8.81 9.64 -16.16
C VAL A 514 -8.43 9.16 -17.56
N GLY A 515 -7.22 8.65 -17.71
CA GLY A 515 -6.73 8.03 -18.94
C GLY A 515 -5.21 8.14 -19.09
N ARG A 516 -4.58 7.07 -19.58
CA ARG A 516 -3.12 7.00 -19.76
C ARG A 516 -2.59 7.96 -20.82
N GLN A 517 -3.45 8.36 -21.75
CA GLN A 517 -3.15 9.33 -22.79
C GLN A 517 -3.02 10.77 -22.25
N TYR A 518 -3.60 11.06 -21.07
CA TYR A 518 -3.49 12.36 -20.45
C TYR A 518 -2.21 12.42 -19.62
N THR A 519 -1.25 13.21 -20.05
CA THR A 519 0.12 13.21 -19.54
C THR A 519 0.64 14.60 -19.23
N ALA A 520 1.56 14.65 -18.28
CA ALA A 520 2.41 15.79 -17.99
C ALA A 520 3.88 15.37 -18.04
N LYS A 521 4.76 16.25 -18.53
CA LYS A 521 6.20 15.99 -18.63
C LYS A 521 7.00 17.17 -18.10
N PHE A 522 8.08 16.89 -17.40
CA PHE A 522 9.00 17.92 -17.00
C PHE A 522 9.80 18.43 -18.21
N LEU A 523 9.77 19.73 -18.43
CA LEU A 523 10.60 20.43 -19.41
C LEU A 523 11.95 20.85 -18.80
N ARG A 524 11.92 21.21 -17.51
CA ARG A 524 13.09 21.58 -16.73
C ARG A 524 12.90 21.20 -15.28
N VAL A 525 13.91 20.60 -14.67
CA VAL A 525 13.98 20.38 -13.23
C VAL A 525 15.42 20.62 -12.78
N ASP A 526 15.61 21.60 -11.91
CA ASP A 526 16.87 21.84 -11.23
C ASP A 526 16.60 22.31 -9.78
N ARG A 527 17.62 22.66 -9.02
CA ARG A 527 17.48 23.05 -7.61
C ARG A 527 16.75 24.38 -7.38
N LYS A 528 16.40 25.11 -8.43
CA LYS A 528 15.77 26.44 -8.37
C LYS A 528 14.49 26.53 -9.19
N ASN A 529 14.26 25.58 -10.09
CA ASN A 529 13.12 25.65 -11.00
C ASN A 529 12.59 24.24 -11.32
N ILE A 530 11.26 24.15 -11.34
CA ILE A 530 10.52 23.02 -11.92
C ILE A 530 9.58 23.58 -12.96
N THR A 531 9.72 23.15 -14.21
CA THR A 531 8.80 23.50 -15.29
C THR A 531 8.18 22.24 -15.88
N VAL A 532 6.85 22.20 -15.95
CA VAL A 532 6.07 21.06 -16.45
C VAL A 532 5.18 21.47 -17.61
N ASP A 533 5.16 20.67 -18.67
CA ASP A 533 4.20 20.75 -19.78
C ASP A 533 2.94 19.96 -19.43
N LEU A 534 1.80 20.64 -19.45
CA LEU A 534 0.47 20.15 -19.15
C LEU A 534 -0.47 20.20 -20.36
N GLY A 535 0.03 20.48 -21.54
CA GLY A 535 -0.77 20.59 -22.77
C GLY A 535 -1.60 19.34 -23.05
N ASN A 536 -1.03 18.16 -22.77
CA ASN A 536 -1.71 16.87 -22.95
C ASN A 536 -2.46 16.35 -21.69
N ALA A 537 -2.54 17.14 -20.61
CA ALA A 537 -3.20 16.72 -19.38
C ALA A 537 -4.73 16.78 -19.44
N TYR A 538 -5.29 17.40 -20.49
CA TYR A 538 -6.71 17.67 -20.63
C TYR A 538 -7.33 16.94 -21.83
N PRO A 539 -8.63 16.60 -21.75
CA PRO A 539 -9.34 16.05 -22.92
C PRO A 539 -9.49 17.13 -24.00
N GLU A 540 -9.53 16.73 -25.26
CA GLU A 540 -9.67 17.61 -26.44
C GLU A 540 -10.81 18.64 -26.28
N LYS A 541 -11.95 18.20 -25.74
CA LYS A 541 -13.10 19.07 -25.45
C LYS A 541 -12.81 20.21 -24.48
N ALA A 542 -11.72 20.16 -23.72
CA ALA A 542 -11.28 21.27 -22.87
C ALA A 542 -10.67 22.41 -23.70
N GLY A 543 -10.31 22.14 -24.95
CA GLY A 543 -9.80 23.12 -25.87
C GLY A 543 -8.43 23.70 -25.49
N VAL A 544 -7.67 23.01 -24.61
CA VAL A 544 -6.33 23.42 -24.23
C VAL A 544 -5.38 23.14 -25.38
N LYS A 545 -4.76 24.20 -25.91
CA LYS A 545 -3.80 24.12 -27.02
C LYS A 545 -2.37 24.02 -26.50
N SER A 546 -2.07 24.73 -25.41
CA SER A 546 -0.80 24.66 -24.70
C SER A 546 -1.03 25.02 -23.24
N PHE A 547 -0.25 24.42 -22.35
CA PHE A 547 -0.23 24.79 -20.95
C PHE A 547 1.13 24.43 -20.34
N LYS A 548 1.79 25.45 -19.81
CA LYS A 548 3.06 25.34 -19.12
C LYS A 548 2.94 25.91 -17.71
N ARG A 549 3.30 25.14 -16.70
CA ARG A 549 3.42 25.56 -15.30
C ARG A 549 4.89 25.60 -14.91
N SER A 550 5.31 26.68 -14.27
CA SER A 550 6.66 26.85 -13.74
C SER A 550 6.62 27.19 -12.27
N VAL A 551 7.50 26.59 -11.51
CA VAL A 551 7.71 26.89 -10.09
C VAL A 551 9.15 27.34 -9.90
N ASP A 552 9.36 28.63 -9.61
CA ASP A 552 10.64 29.16 -9.19
C ASP A 552 10.77 29.06 -7.68
N PHE A 553 11.90 28.55 -7.22
CA PHE A 553 12.13 28.16 -5.84
C PHE A 553 13.37 28.81 -5.25
N SER A 554 13.22 29.35 -4.06
CA SER A 554 14.30 29.75 -3.17
C SER A 554 13.90 29.47 -1.71
N GLU A 555 14.82 29.63 -0.78
CA GLU A 555 14.56 29.41 0.64
C GLU A 555 13.42 30.28 1.18
N ASN A 556 13.35 31.56 0.76
CA ASN A 556 12.42 32.53 1.31
C ASN A 556 11.23 32.87 0.38
N LYS A 557 11.20 32.27 -0.81
CA LYS A 557 10.21 32.62 -1.82
C LYS A 557 9.96 31.49 -2.80
N VAL A 558 8.69 31.23 -3.09
CA VAL A 558 8.24 30.38 -4.18
C VAL A 558 7.33 31.16 -5.10
N SER A 559 7.49 31.01 -6.41
CA SER A 559 6.59 31.59 -7.40
C SER A 559 6.04 30.50 -8.31
N LEU A 560 4.73 30.36 -8.38
CA LEU A 560 4.02 29.53 -9.34
C LEU A 560 3.54 30.41 -10.48
N SER A 561 3.92 30.10 -11.72
CA SER A 561 3.51 30.81 -12.92
C SER A 561 2.91 29.83 -13.92
N ASP A 562 1.71 30.14 -14.41
CA ASP A 562 1.02 29.39 -15.45
C ASP A 562 0.90 30.23 -16.72
N GLN A 563 1.18 29.61 -17.87
CA GLN A 563 0.96 30.15 -19.20
C GLN A 563 0.17 29.13 -20.01
N PHE A 564 -0.97 29.53 -20.56
CA PHE A 564 -1.84 28.61 -21.30
C PHE A 564 -2.52 29.29 -22.47
N ALA A 565 -2.94 28.49 -23.45
CA ALA A 565 -3.81 28.90 -24.53
C ALA A 565 -4.98 27.94 -24.67
N THR A 566 -6.19 28.47 -24.75
CA THR A 566 -7.41 27.69 -24.98
C THR A 566 -8.15 28.15 -26.24
N SER A 567 -8.88 27.26 -26.90
CA SER A 567 -9.60 27.55 -28.14
C SER A 567 -10.67 28.65 -27.98
N ALA A 568 -11.22 28.81 -26.78
CA ALA A 568 -12.32 29.74 -26.49
C ALA A 568 -11.89 30.86 -25.51
N SER A 569 -10.59 31.10 -25.35
CA SER A 569 -10.04 32.09 -24.38
C SER A 569 -10.65 31.95 -22.98
N LEU A 570 -10.86 30.72 -22.52
CA LEU A 570 -11.47 30.44 -21.23
C LEU A 570 -10.51 30.76 -20.08
N PRO A 571 -10.98 31.47 -19.04
CA PRO A 571 -10.18 31.69 -17.85
C PRO A 571 -9.92 30.37 -17.10
N ALA A 572 -8.78 30.31 -16.42
CA ALA A 572 -8.44 29.21 -15.53
C ALA A 572 -9.03 29.45 -14.13
N THR A 573 -9.67 28.45 -13.56
CA THR A 573 -10.00 28.42 -12.14
C THR A 573 -9.07 27.43 -11.44
N VAL A 574 -8.38 27.88 -10.39
CA VAL A 574 -7.41 27.08 -9.62
C VAL A 574 -7.87 27.03 -8.17
N THR A 575 -7.89 25.83 -7.60
CA THR A 575 -8.28 25.62 -6.20
C THR A 575 -7.08 25.19 -5.37
N PHE A 576 -6.65 25.99 -4.41
CA PHE A 576 -5.71 25.55 -3.39
C PHE A 576 -6.46 25.01 -2.17
N LEU A 577 -6.03 23.88 -1.65
CA LEU A 577 -6.48 23.36 -0.38
C LEU A 577 -5.44 23.69 0.69
N THR A 578 -5.90 24.28 1.79
CA THR A 578 -5.04 24.65 2.91
C THR A 578 -5.64 24.24 4.25
N PRO A 579 -4.84 23.69 5.18
CA PRO A 579 -5.24 23.50 6.58
C PRO A 579 -5.05 24.77 7.42
N CYS A 580 -4.38 25.82 6.85
CA CYS A 580 -4.08 27.06 7.54
C CYS A 580 -5.31 27.96 7.67
N SER A 581 -5.26 28.88 8.64
CA SER A 581 -6.18 30.03 8.66
C SER A 581 -5.97 30.91 7.43
N VAL A 582 -7.06 31.40 6.86
CA VAL A 582 -7.04 32.26 5.67
C VAL A 582 -7.47 33.67 6.06
N GLN A 583 -6.64 34.65 5.77
CA GLN A 583 -6.97 36.06 5.94
C GLN A 583 -6.79 36.81 4.61
N VAL A 584 -7.83 37.48 4.14
CA VAL A 584 -7.79 38.33 2.93
C VAL A 584 -7.33 39.72 3.35
N LEU A 585 -6.19 40.17 2.85
CA LEU A 585 -5.62 41.51 3.14
C LEU A 585 -6.04 42.55 2.10
N SER A 586 -6.15 42.13 0.84
CA SER A 586 -6.60 42.97 -0.28
C SER A 586 -7.04 42.07 -1.45
N ASP A 587 -7.50 42.66 -2.55
CA ASP A 587 -7.92 41.96 -3.76
C ASP A 587 -6.85 41.02 -4.35
N ASN A 588 -5.57 41.32 -4.09
CA ASN A 588 -4.44 40.58 -4.64
C ASN A 588 -3.51 40.00 -3.58
N THR A 589 -3.88 40.06 -2.30
CA THR A 589 -3.01 39.58 -1.21
C THR A 589 -3.80 38.78 -0.17
N ILE A 590 -3.35 37.57 0.10
CA ILE A 590 -3.95 36.64 1.07
C ILE A 590 -2.85 36.17 2.02
N LEU A 591 -3.18 35.90 3.28
CA LEU A 591 -2.33 35.17 4.22
C LEU A 591 -2.87 33.76 4.41
N LEU A 592 -1.97 32.77 4.37
CA LEU A 592 -2.20 31.40 4.83
C LEU A 592 -1.24 31.11 5.99
N GLY A 593 -1.74 31.22 7.20
CA GLY A 593 -0.86 31.18 8.39
C GLY A 593 0.21 32.26 8.33
N ASP A 594 1.48 31.86 8.31
CA ASP A 594 2.64 32.76 8.25
C ASP A 594 3.15 33.02 6.81
N VAL A 595 2.41 32.58 5.80
CA VAL A 595 2.79 32.77 4.39
C VAL A 595 1.89 33.81 3.72
N LYS A 596 2.51 34.85 3.21
CA LYS A 596 1.86 35.87 2.38
C LYS A 596 1.81 35.41 0.93
N ILE A 597 0.65 35.50 0.32
CA ILE A 597 0.41 35.14 -1.08
C ILE A 597 0.06 36.41 -1.85
N VAL A 598 0.81 36.67 -2.91
CA VAL A 598 0.59 37.79 -3.82
C VAL A 598 0.12 37.26 -5.17
N LEU A 599 -1.03 37.77 -5.63
CA LEU A 599 -1.72 37.35 -6.85
C LEU A 599 -1.49 38.36 -8.00
N HIS A 600 -1.02 37.88 -9.14
CA HIS A 600 -0.83 38.68 -10.37
C HIS A 600 -1.54 37.94 -11.51
N GLY A 601 -2.44 38.63 -12.24
CA GLY A 601 -3.21 38.04 -13.33
C GLY A 601 -4.26 37.02 -12.91
N ILE A 602 -4.51 36.90 -11.59
CA ILE A 602 -5.48 35.99 -10.98
C ILE A 602 -6.08 36.64 -9.73
N LYS A 603 -7.34 36.36 -9.42
CA LYS A 603 -8.06 36.98 -8.30
C LYS A 603 -8.76 35.93 -7.45
N LEU A 604 -8.92 36.22 -6.16
CA LEU A 604 -9.73 35.42 -5.26
C LEU A 604 -11.21 35.48 -5.70
N GLN A 605 -11.82 34.29 -5.85
CA GLN A 605 -13.24 34.14 -6.19
C GLN A 605 -14.05 33.72 -4.97
N LYS A 606 -13.54 32.72 -4.23
CA LYS A 606 -14.32 32.10 -3.15
C LYS A 606 -13.41 31.43 -2.13
N LEU A 607 -13.85 31.47 -0.88
CA LEU A 607 -13.37 30.63 0.21
C LEU A 607 -14.49 29.66 0.60
N SER A 608 -14.19 28.38 0.71
CA SER A 608 -15.20 27.40 1.14
C SER A 608 -14.56 26.28 1.97
N PRO A 609 -15.24 25.85 3.05
CA PRO A 609 -14.78 24.72 3.83
C PRO A 609 -14.83 23.46 2.98
N ARG A 610 -13.91 22.54 3.26
CA ARG A 610 -13.89 21.18 2.72
C ARG A 610 -13.76 20.20 3.88
N ASP A 611 -14.44 19.10 3.77
CA ASP A 611 -14.32 17.99 4.71
C ASP A 611 -14.00 16.71 3.95
N LEU A 612 -13.01 16.01 4.41
CA LEU A 612 -12.60 14.69 3.92
C LEU A 612 -12.99 13.59 4.91
N GLY A 613 -13.25 13.95 6.18
CA GLY A 613 -13.45 13.00 7.28
C GLY A 613 -12.21 12.20 7.64
N ARG A 614 -11.00 12.66 7.19
CA ARG A 614 -9.75 11.94 7.37
C ARG A 614 -8.55 12.86 7.16
N TYR A 615 -7.45 12.62 7.85
CA TYR A 615 -6.14 13.30 7.79
C TYR A 615 -6.09 14.75 8.26
N TRP A 616 -7.07 15.57 7.89
CA TRP A 616 -7.08 17.01 8.11
C TRP A 616 -8.32 17.39 8.94
N GLU A 617 -8.13 18.03 10.08
CA GLU A 617 -9.25 18.46 10.92
C GLU A 617 -10.11 19.53 10.24
N LYS A 618 -9.46 20.47 9.55
CA LYS A 618 -10.12 21.56 8.82
C LYS A 618 -9.40 21.79 7.51
N LEU A 619 -10.13 21.95 6.44
CA LEU A 619 -9.61 22.36 5.14
C LEU A 619 -10.41 23.54 4.62
N THR A 620 -9.70 24.52 4.06
CA THR A 620 -10.30 25.61 3.29
C THR A 620 -9.85 25.49 1.82
N ALA A 621 -10.81 25.48 0.92
CA ALA A 621 -10.58 25.66 -0.50
C ALA A 621 -10.51 27.14 -0.82
N VAL A 622 -9.37 27.58 -1.34
CA VAL A 622 -9.09 28.94 -1.85
C VAL A 622 -9.21 28.88 -3.36
N GLU A 623 -10.34 29.32 -3.89
CA GLU A 623 -10.64 29.29 -5.32
C GLU A 623 -10.21 30.62 -5.95
N LEU A 624 -9.32 30.55 -6.94
CA LEU A 624 -8.75 31.67 -7.68
C LEU A 624 -9.15 31.58 -9.15
N LYS A 625 -9.40 32.73 -9.79
CA LYS A 625 -9.74 32.80 -11.23
C LYS A 625 -8.82 33.73 -11.98
N SER A 626 -8.22 33.26 -13.07
CA SER A 626 -7.35 34.07 -13.92
C SER A 626 -8.11 35.19 -14.64
N THR A 627 -7.43 36.31 -14.87
CA THR A 627 -7.96 37.47 -15.64
C THR A 627 -7.51 37.43 -17.10
N GLY A 628 -6.55 36.56 -17.43
CA GLY A 628 -5.99 36.37 -18.76
C GLY A 628 -5.52 34.93 -18.96
N ASN A 629 -4.61 34.74 -19.93
CA ASN A 629 -4.03 33.46 -20.31
C ASN A 629 -2.73 33.13 -19.57
N ASP A 630 -2.35 34.00 -18.65
CA ASP A 630 -1.21 33.82 -17.76
C ASP A 630 -1.50 34.41 -16.39
N TYR A 631 -0.82 33.89 -15.40
CA TYR A 631 -0.83 34.44 -14.05
C TYR A 631 0.41 33.97 -13.27
N LYS A 632 0.69 34.71 -12.20
CA LYS A 632 1.75 34.41 -11.25
C LYS A 632 1.23 34.51 -9.82
N ILE A 633 1.54 33.54 -9.02
CA ILE A 633 1.23 33.49 -7.58
C ILE A 633 2.56 33.37 -6.84
N THR A 634 2.81 34.30 -5.94
CA THR A 634 4.04 34.35 -5.17
C THR A 634 3.76 34.05 -3.72
N PHE A 635 4.53 33.17 -3.13
CA PHE A 635 4.51 32.77 -1.72
C PHE A 635 5.78 33.29 -1.07
N GLU A 636 5.66 34.05 0.00
CA GLU A 636 6.77 34.63 0.76
C GLU A 636 6.43 34.66 2.26
N GLU A 637 7.45 34.67 3.10
CA GLU A 637 7.25 34.82 4.54
C GLU A 637 6.53 36.15 4.84
N LYS A 638 5.64 36.16 5.84
CA LYS A 638 4.87 37.33 6.26
C LYS A 638 5.75 38.48 6.73
#